data_61701dd21b6bf8559fa59fc6e1cdc91a
#
_entry.id   61701dd21b6bf8559fa59fc6e1cdc91a
#
_cell.length_a   1.000
_cell.length_b   1.000
_cell.length_c   1.000
_cell.angle_alpha   90.00
_cell.angle_beta   90.00
_cell.angle_gamma   90.00
#
_symmetry.space_group_name_H-M   'P 1'
#
loop_
_entity.id
_entity.type
_entity.pdbx_description
1 polymer ?
#
loop_
_entity_poly.entity_id
_entity_poly.type
_entity_poly.pdbx_seq_one_letter_code
_entity_poly.pdbx_strand_id
1 'polypeptide(L)'
;VDTDNDRPTLARVYRSLRDICPDSWNLPGGRMPTGLGYDFLRPVEDSGINDLKHYYFMADLADGQPLGRANLYSVCFDLATTDRKLTPAWRTTIKRWFPGFMTFRFLECGLLTMVSNPLALRSDTDLERVLPVLAGQMDQLAHDDGSDFLMIRDVDPEHYQRYLDILRPLGFRPALGFSRVDTTISWSSVEEALGCLSHKRRLPLKTSLEFRERFGIEVEELDEYAEHAPVLARLWRNVKTEAKDYQREDLNPEFFAACSRHLHGRSRLWLFRYQGTPIAFFLNVWGADENYILLEWGIDRDFEHYRKANLYRAALMLSLKDAISRDKRRMEMGITNYFTKLRIPGARVIPTIYFLRHSTDPVHTATLARMMMHNIQRPTLPDDMSEEFCRWEERIRLDQDGLPEHDIFRKIDRQHKYTGLKLGGVYGFYPRFTGPQRSTVKAAELGEIVLLGTNSYLGLATHPEVVEASAEATRRYGTGCSGSPLLNGTLDLHVSLEQELACFLGKPAAVLCSTGYQSNLAAISALCESGDMIIQDALNHRSLFDAARLSGADFTLYRHNDMDHLARVLRRTEGRRRIIVVDAVFSMEGTVADLATIAELADRHGCRVYVDESHALGVLGPDGRGASAALGVLARMDVVMGTFSKSFASVGGFIAGDRPVVDYIRHNGSGHVFSASLPPAAAAATHAALRVSRREPDRRARVLAAAEYMATGLARQGYQAEYHGTAIVPVILGNPTVAHAGYLRLMRSGVYVNPVAPPSRAGGAFGIPHQLPSRPPTI
;
A
#
# COMPACT_ATOMS: atom_id res chain seq x y z
N VAL A 1 -43.80 -23.62 20.37
CA VAL A 1 -42.93 -23.05 21.40
C VAL A 1 -41.57 -23.74 21.23
N ASP A 2 -40.62 -23.04 20.68
CA ASP A 2 -39.31 -23.54 20.32
C ASP A 2 -38.46 -23.70 21.60
N THR A 3 -38.47 -24.91 22.17
CA THR A 3 -37.70 -25.24 23.39
C THR A 3 -36.21 -25.45 23.14
N ASP A 4 -35.75 -25.36 21.90
CA ASP A 4 -34.35 -25.58 21.49
C ASP A 4 -33.44 -24.35 21.73
N ASN A 5 -34.01 -23.15 21.78
CA ASN A 5 -33.23 -21.91 21.84
C ASN A 5 -32.54 -21.64 23.19
N ASP A 6 -32.98 -22.28 24.28
CA ASP A 6 -32.43 -22.08 25.63
C ASP A 6 -31.34 -23.09 26.03
N ARG A 7 -31.06 -24.10 25.20
CA ARG A 7 -30.08 -25.13 25.52
C ARG A 7 -28.64 -24.63 25.21
N PRO A 8 -27.66 -24.91 26.10
CA PRO A 8 -26.27 -24.47 25.88
C PRO A 8 -25.66 -25.18 24.66
N THR A 9 -24.87 -24.40 23.88
CA THR A 9 -24.06 -24.93 22.79
C THR A 9 -22.72 -25.41 23.35
N LEU A 10 -22.38 -26.68 23.11
CA LEU A 10 -21.12 -27.29 23.47
C LEU A 10 -20.19 -27.26 22.26
N ALA A 11 -19.00 -26.63 22.39
CA ALA A 11 -18.01 -26.62 21.36
C ALA A 11 -16.84 -27.55 21.71
N ARG A 12 -16.38 -28.28 20.71
CA ARG A 12 -15.18 -29.14 20.78
C ARG A 12 -14.31 -28.86 19.58
N VAL A 13 -12.97 -28.87 19.79
CA VAL A 13 -11.98 -28.73 18.72
C VAL A 13 -11.05 -29.92 18.75
N TYR A 14 -10.89 -30.57 17.62
CA TYR A 14 -9.99 -31.71 17.42
C TYR A 14 -8.82 -31.30 16.53
N ARG A 15 -7.66 -31.93 16.70
CA ARG A 15 -6.46 -31.64 15.90
C ARG A 15 -6.24 -32.62 14.74
N SER A 16 -7.03 -33.69 14.71
CA SER A 16 -7.03 -34.67 13.62
C SER A 16 -8.44 -35.21 13.40
N LEU A 17 -8.81 -35.43 12.15
CA LEU A 17 -10.05 -36.15 11.78
C LEU A 17 -10.04 -37.60 12.25
N ARG A 18 -8.84 -38.18 12.47
CA ARG A 18 -8.73 -39.55 12.97
C ARG A 18 -9.29 -39.72 14.38
N ASP A 19 -9.38 -38.62 15.13
CA ASP A 19 -9.96 -38.59 16.47
C ASP A 19 -11.49 -38.41 16.46
N ILE A 20 -12.10 -38.29 15.27
CA ILE A 20 -13.54 -38.04 15.09
C ILE A 20 -14.18 -39.20 14.33
N CYS A 21 -15.31 -39.68 14.83
CA CYS A 21 -16.12 -40.65 14.09
C CYS A 21 -16.75 -39.93 12.86
N PRO A 22 -16.65 -40.52 11.64
CA PRO A 22 -17.22 -39.93 10.43
C PRO A 22 -18.73 -39.60 10.56
N ASP A 23 -19.51 -40.46 11.20
CA ASP A 23 -20.95 -40.26 11.42
C ASP A 23 -21.22 -39.09 12.38
N SER A 24 -20.29 -38.81 13.32
CA SER A 24 -20.42 -37.70 14.25
C SER A 24 -20.01 -36.35 13.59
N TRP A 25 -19.16 -36.42 12.56
CA TRP A 25 -18.74 -35.23 11.83
C TRP A 25 -19.83 -34.78 10.83
N ASN A 26 -20.35 -35.69 10.03
CA ASN A 26 -21.32 -35.36 8.99
C ASN A 26 -22.66 -34.97 9.56
N LEU A 27 -23.24 -33.89 9.06
CA LEU A 27 -24.58 -33.45 9.47
C LEU A 27 -25.64 -34.32 8.80
N PRO A 28 -26.73 -34.69 9.52
CA PRO A 28 -27.80 -35.50 8.95
C PRO A 28 -28.57 -34.72 7.87
N GLY A 29 -29.21 -35.47 6.93
CA GLY A 29 -30.13 -34.92 5.95
C GLY A 29 -29.47 -34.25 4.72
N GLY A 30 -28.22 -34.58 4.41
CA GLY A 30 -27.54 -34.11 3.18
C GLY A 30 -27.15 -32.63 3.18
N ARG A 31 -27.15 -31.98 4.33
CA ARG A 31 -26.81 -30.53 4.48
C ARG A 31 -25.32 -30.26 4.61
N MET A 32 -24.50 -31.30 4.59
CA MET A 32 -23.06 -31.11 4.63
C MET A 32 -22.56 -30.63 3.27
N PRO A 33 -21.97 -29.42 3.14
CA PRO A 33 -21.32 -28.99 1.93
C PRO A 33 -20.23 -29.98 1.50
N THR A 34 -20.13 -30.30 0.21
CA THR A 34 -19.17 -31.28 -0.33
C THR A 34 -17.79 -31.10 0.27
N GLY A 35 -17.23 -29.91 0.23
CA GLY A 35 -15.88 -29.62 0.71
C GLY A 35 -15.65 -29.81 2.21
N LEU A 36 -16.70 -29.73 3.04
CA LEU A 36 -16.61 -29.95 4.50
C LEU A 36 -16.90 -31.40 4.90
N GLY A 37 -17.30 -32.28 3.96
CA GLY A 37 -17.51 -33.70 4.25
C GLY A 37 -16.23 -34.38 4.76
N TYR A 38 -16.39 -35.34 5.67
CA TYR A 38 -15.25 -36.04 6.28
C TYR A 38 -14.25 -36.55 5.26
N ASP A 39 -14.70 -37.22 4.20
CA ASP A 39 -13.85 -37.82 3.17
C ASP A 39 -13.17 -36.76 2.28
N PHE A 40 -13.71 -35.55 2.19
CA PHE A 40 -13.10 -34.44 1.42
C PHE A 40 -11.99 -33.71 2.21
N LEU A 41 -12.04 -33.76 3.52
CA LEU A 41 -11.00 -33.16 4.38
C LEU A 41 -9.79 -34.06 4.54
N ARG A 42 -9.97 -35.39 4.48
CA ARG A 42 -8.92 -36.40 4.66
C ARG A 42 -7.74 -36.25 3.68
N PRO A 43 -7.93 -36.02 2.38
CA PRO A 43 -6.80 -35.82 1.44
C PRO A 43 -5.89 -34.67 1.84
N VAL A 44 -6.42 -33.58 2.36
CA VAL A 44 -5.62 -32.43 2.79
C VAL A 44 -4.83 -32.75 4.04
N GLU A 45 -5.45 -33.37 5.05
CA GLU A 45 -4.77 -33.77 6.28
C GLU A 45 -3.70 -34.85 6.03
N ASP A 46 -4.06 -35.94 5.32
CA ASP A 46 -3.18 -37.09 5.13
C ASP A 46 -1.97 -36.76 4.22
N SER A 47 -2.09 -35.80 3.33
CA SER A 47 -1.01 -35.38 2.42
C SER A 47 0.02 -34.45 3.04
N GLY A 48 -0.31 -33.79 4.15
CA GLY A 48 0.58 -32.83 4.81
C GLY A 48 0.97 -31.64 3.96
N ILE A 49 0.13 -31.23 2.98
CA ILE A 49 0.41 -30.07 2.12
C ILE A 49 0.56 -28.79 2.95
N ASN A 50 1.49 -27.92 2.55
CA ASN A 50 1.74 -26.61 3.16
C ASN A 50 2.11 -26.64 4.65
N ASP A 51 2.48 -27.78 5.23
CA ASP A 51 2.73 -27.95 6.67
C ASP A 51 1.62 -27.36 7.57
N LEU A 52 0.37 -27.59 7.19
CA LEU A 52 -0.81 -27.04 7.88
C LEU A 52 -0.95 -27.66 9.26
N LYS A 53 -1.33 -26.82 10.22
CA LYS A 53 -1.92 -27.30 11.48
C LYS A 53 -3.43 -27.28 11.33
N HIS A 54 -4.04 -28.44 11.47
CA HIS A 54 -5.47 -28.61 11.30
C HIS A 54 -6.21 -28.53 12.64
N TYR A 55 -7.45 -28.00 12.59
CA TYR A 55 -8.37 -27.94 13.69
C TYR A 55 -9.79 -28.16 13.18
N TYR A 56 -10.52 -29.06 13.80
CA TYR A 56 -11.85 -29.47 13.39
C TYR A 56 -12.85 -29.06 14.47
N PHE A 57 -13.66 -28.06 14.17
CA PHE A 57 -14.64 -27.50 15.11
C PHE A 57 -15.96 -28.22 14.99
N MET A 58 -16.50 -28.63 16.14
CA MET A 58 -17.82 -29.24 16.29
C MET A 58 -18.62 -28.46 17.33
N ALA A 59 -19.80 -28.00 16.94
CA ALA A 59 -20.78 -27.41 17.82
C ALA A 59 -21.99 -28.35 17.91
N ASP A 60 -22.36 -28.75 19.12
CA ASP A 60 -23.46 -29.63 19.40
C ASP A 60 -24.34 -29.05 20.52
N LEU A 61 -25.62 -29.48 20.60
CA LEU A 61 -26.45 -29.28 21.78
C LEU A 61 -25.97 -30.14 22.94
N ALA A 62 -26.40 -29.82 24.17
CA ALA A 62 -26.06 -30.59 25.36
C ALA A 62 -26.55 -32.05 25.32
N ASP A 63 -27.55 -32.37 24.53
CA ASP A 63 -28.05 -33.71 24.27
C ASP A 63 -27.34 -34.46 23.14
N GLY A 64 -26.30 -33.85 22.55
CA GLY A 64 -25.46 -34.41 21.48
C GLY A 64 -26.01 -34.19 20.06
N GLN A 65 -27.11 -33.46 19.89
CA GLN A 65 -27.56 -33.12 18.53
C GLN A 65 -26.60 -32.14 17.85
N PRO A 66 -26.17 -32.41 16.60
CA PRO A 66 -25.23 -31.55 15.90
C PRO A 66 -25.87 -30.21 15.51
N LEU A 67 -25.15 -29.09 15.73
CA LEU A 67 -25.53 -27.75 15.32
C LEU A 67 -24.70 -27.27 14.14
N GLY A 68 -23.37 -27.42 14.20
CA GLY A 68 -22.48 -26.91 13.16
C GLY A 68 -21.10 -27.56 13.14
N ARG A 69 -20.46 -27.50 11.97
CA ARG A 69 -19.12 -28.03 11.71
C ARG A 69 -18.31 -27.00 10.92
N ALA A 70 -17.03 -26.84 11.26
CA ALA A 70 -16.10 -26.02 10.50
C ALA A 70 -14.71 -26.64 10.47
N ASN A 71 -14.03 -26.48 9.35
CA ASN A 71 -12.61 -26.77 9.21
C ASN A 71 -11.81 -25.50 9.44
N LEU A 72 -10.79 -25.57 10.30
CA LEU A 72 -9.85 -24.49 10.51
C LEU A 72 -8.43 -25.02 10.25
N TYR A 73 -7.57 -24.14 9.79
CA TYR A 73 -6.16 -24.46 9.63
C TYR A 73 -5.30 -23.23 9.83
N SER A 74 -4.07 -23.45 10.31
CA SER A 74 -3.08 -22.40 10.46
C SER A 74 -2.06 -22.48 9.33
N VAL A 75 -1.78 -21.36 8.68
CA VAL A 75 -0.88 -21.24 7.54
C VAL A 75 -0.07 -19.95 7.59
N CYS A 76 1.22 -20.02 7.24
CA CYS A 76 2.04 -18.83 7.02
C CYS A 76 1.88 -18.34 5.59
N PHE A 77 1.58 -17.05 5.44
CA PHE A 77 1.39 -16.43 4.14
C PHE A 77 2.27 -15.20 3.96
N ASP A 78 2.93 -15.12 2.79
CA ASP A 78 3.76 -13.99 2.38
C ASP A 78 2.95 -12.97 1.58
N LEU A 79 2.40 -11.96 2.25
CA LEU A 79 1.65 -10.89 1.60
C LEU A 79 2.51 -10.03 0.66
N ALA A 80 3.84 -10.04 0.78
CA ALA A 80 4.71 -9.32 -0.16
C ALA A 80 4.60 -9.87 -1.61
N THR A 81 4.11 -11.10 -1.78
CA THR A 81 3.85 -11.69 -3.10
C THR A 81 2.67 -11.03 -3.83
N THR A 82 1.75 -10.43 -3.09
CA THR A 82 0.57 -9.75 -3.64
C THR A 82 0.87 -8.31 -4.09
N ASP A 83 1.97 -7.70 -3.64
CA ASP A 83 2.37 -6.35 -4.07
C ASP A 83 3.04 -6.38 -5.45
N ARG A 84 2.29 -6.02 -6.48
CA ARG A 84 2.75 -5.97 -7.87
C ARG A 84 3.83 -4.93 -8.15
N LYS A 85 3.97 -3.92 -7.29
CA LYS A 85 4.99 -2.87 -7.41
C LYS A 85 6.33 -3.32 -6.87
N LEU A 86 6.36 -4.41 -6.12
CA LEU A 86 7.56 -4.96 -5.50
C LEU A 86 8.08 -6.12 -6.37
N THR A 87 9.16 -5.87 -7.13
CA THR A 87 9.76 -6.91 -7.98
C THR A 87 10.29 -8.10 -7.16
N PRO A 88 10.36 -9.31 -7.74
CA PRO A 88 10.92 -10.48 -7.03
C PRO A 88 12.31 -10.23 -6.45
N ALA A 89 13.19 -9.54 -7.17
CA ALA A 89 14.54 -9.21 -6.71
C ALA A 89 14.51 -8.30 -5.46
N TRP A 90 13.65 -7.29 -5.45
CA TRP A 90 13.47 -6.44 -4.27
C TRP A 90 12.82 -7.17 -3.10
N ARG A 91 11.84 -8.03 -3.35
CA ARG A 91 11.25 -8.88 -2.28
C ARG A 91 12.32 -9.72 -1.60
N THR A 92 13.14 -10.42 -2.38
CA THR A 92 14.26 -11.22 -1.86
C THR A 92 15.24 -10.38 -1.05
N THR A 93 15.60 -9.19 -1.53
CA THR A 93 16.50 -8.28 -0.85
C THR A 93 15.93 -7.78 0.47
N ILE A 94 14.67 -7.33 0.48
CA ILE A 94 14.01 -6.86 1.70
C ILE A 94 13.88 -8.00 2.72
N LYS A 95 13.48 -9.19 2.29
CA LYS A 95 13.39 -10.36 3.19
C LYS A 95 14.74 -10.79 3.76
N ARG A 96 15.83 -10.63 3.01
CA ARG A 96 17.18 -10.85 3.55
C ARG A 96 17.50 -9.87 4.69
N TRP A 97 17.00 -8.62 4.62
CA TRP A 97 17.20 -7.62 5.67
C TRP A 97 16.19 -7.76 6.82
N PHE A 98 14.97 -8.16 6.49
CA PHE A 98 13.83 -8.27 7.40
C PHE A 98 13.10 -9.60 7.11
N PRO A 99 13.53 -10.73 7.69
CA PRO A 99 12.97 -12.05 7.38
C PRO A 99 11.46 -12.17 7.56
N GLY A 100 10.89 -11.44 8.54
CA GLY A 100 9.44 -11.38 8.79
C GLY A 100 8.68 -10.39 7.93
N PHE A 101 9.32 -9.70 6.96
CA PHE A 101 8.65 -8.69 6.16
C PHE A 101 7.41 -9.24 5.45
N MET A 102 6.23 -8.69 5.77
CA MET A 102 4.93 -9.05 5.21
C MET A 102 4.59 -10.55 5.28
N THR A 103 5.20 -11.29 6.20
CA THR A 103 4.91 -12.71 6.42
C THR A 103 4.14 -12.86 7.73
N PHE A 104 2.93 -13.39 7.65
CA PHE A 104 2.01 -13.52 8.76
C PHE A 104 1.47 -14.92 8.86
N ARG A 105 1.17 -15.35 10.09
CA ARG A 105 0.43 -16.57 10.34
C ARG A 105 -1.06 -16.26 10.41
N PHE A 106 -1.83 -16.98 9.62
CA PHE A 106 -3.29 -16.90 9.59
C PHE A 106 -3.90 -18.15 10.20
N LEU A 107 -4.88 -17.98 11.07
CA LEU A 107 -5.84 -19.03 11.42
C LEU A 107 -7.10 -18.83 10.56
N GLU A 108 -7.31 -19.72 9.61
CA GLU A 108 -8.38 -19.61 8.63
C GLU A 108 -9.50 -20.63 8.90
N CYS A 109 -10.74 -20.17 8.84
CA CYS A 109 -11.93 -21.01 8.77
C CYS A 109 -12.38 -21.12 7.31
N GLY A 110 -12.32 -22.31 6.74
CA GLY A 110 -12.59 -22.59 5.33
C GLY A 110 -11.76 -23.75 4.81
N LEU A 111 -11.54 -23.81 3.49
CA LEU A 111 -10.79 -24.86 2.82
C LEU A 111 -9.63 -24.28 2.02
N LEU A 112 -8.46 -24.90 2.06
CA LEU A 112 -7.30 -24.42 1.30
C LEU A 112 -7.46 -24.68 -0.19
N THR A 113 -7.90 -25.89 -0.55
CA THR A 113 -7.92 -26.42 -1.92
C THR A 113 -9.24 -26.18 -2.66
N MET A 114 -10.21 -25.54 -2.03
CA MET A 114 -11.56 -25.39 -2.57
C MET A 114 -12.22 -24.12 -2.03
N VAL A 115 -13.07 -23.48 -2.82
CA VAL A 115 -13.94 -22.40 -2.38
C VAL A 115 -15.28 -23.01 -1.98
N SER A 116 -15.61 -22.99 -0.71
CA SER A 116 -16.84 -23.53 -0.17
C SER A 116 -17.27 -22.72 1.03
N ASN A 117 -18.56 -22.75 1.37
CA ASN A 117 -19.06 -22.12 2.59
C ASN A 117 -18.22 -22.61 3.80
N PRO A 118 -17.70 -21.71 4.64
CA PRO A 118 -16.79 -22.07 5.73
C PRO A 118 -17.43 -22.88 6.85
N LEU A 119 -18.75 -22.88 6.93
CA LEU A 119 -19.53 -23.45 8.03
C LEU A 119 -20.66 -24.32 7.50
N ALA A 120 -20.73 -25.56 7.95
CA ALA A 120 -21.89 -26.41 7.79
C ALA A 120 -22.80 -26.26 9.00
N LEU A 121 -24.09 -26.05 8.78
CA LEU A 121 -25.11 -25.86 9.82
C LEU A 121 -26.26 -26.88 9.69
N ARG A 122 -26.81 -27.34 10.81
CA ARG A 122 -28.01 -28.13 10.84
C ARG A 122 -29.20 -27.38 10.20
N SER A 123 -29.32 -26.09 10.51
CA SER A 123 -30.25 -25.15 9.90
C SER A 123 -29.66 -23.77 9.82
N ASP A 124 -30.16 -22.92 8.94
CA ASP A 124 -29.69 -21.54 8.81
C ASP A 124 -29.90 -20.71 10.09
N THR A 125 -30.90 -21.06 10.89
CA THR A 125 -31.19 -20.40 12.18
C THR A 125 -30.16 -20.73 13.26
N ASP A 126 -29.31 -21.74 13.07
CA ASP A 126 -28.24 -22.07 14.02
C ASP A 126 -27.00 -21.15 13.88
N LEU A 127 -26.95 -20.32 12.84
CA LEU A 127 -25.81 -19.42 12.58
C LEU A 127 -25.53 -18.48 13.76
N GLU A 128 -26.58 -17.85 14.29
CA GLU A 128 -26.48 -16.87 15.39
C GLU A 128 -25.96 -17.50 16.69
N ARG A 129 -26.08 -18.83 16.81
CA ARG A 129 -25.56 -19.59 17.96
C ARG A 129 -24.14 -20.11 17.73
N VAL A 130 -23.86 -20.60 16.53
CA VAL A 130 -22.62 -21.31 16.21
C VAL A 130 -21.48 -20.34 15.92
N LEU A 131 -21.75 -19.27 15.16
CA LEU A 131 -20.71 -18.37 14.69
C LEU A 131 -20.00 -17.58 15.81
N PRO A 132 -20.69 -17.06 16.85
CA PRO A 132 -20.01 -16.43 17.98
C PRO A 132 -19.12 -17.40 18.77
N VAL A 133 -19.58 -18.65 18.94
CA VAL A 133 -18.83 -19.70 19.64
C VAL A 133 -17.58 -20.09 18.82
N LEU A 134 -17.73 -20.24 17.51
CA LEU A 134 -16.60 -20.48 16.59
C LEU A 134 -15.56 -19.34 16.68
N ALA A 135 -15.99 -18.07 16.63
CA ALA A 135 -15.10 -16.93 16.74
C ALA A 135 -14.34 -16.93 18.08
N GLY A 136 -15.00 -17.28 19.20
CA GLY A 136 -14.34 -17.41 20.50
C GLY A 136 -13.31 -18.55 20.54
N GLN A 137 -13.60 -19.70 19.89
CA GLN A 137 -12.62 -20.79 19.77
C GLN A 137 -11.45 -20.40 18.87
N MET A 138 -11.68 -19.64 17.81
CA MET A 138 -10.63 -19.11 16.96
C MET A 138 -9.69 -18.17 17.73
N ASP A 139 -10.20 -17.35 18.66
CA ASP A 139 -9.38 -16.49 19.53
C ASP A 139 -8.41 -17.32 20.39
N GLN A 140 -8.92 -18.35 21.03
CA GLN A 140 -8.11 -19.21 21.88
C GLN A 140 -7.05 -19.94 21.06
N LEU A 141 -7.42 -20.51 19.92
CA LEU A 141 -6.50 -21.20 19.02
C LEU A 141 -5.43 -20.27 18.45
N ALA A 142 -5.80 -19.03 18.08
CA ALA A 142 -4.87 -18.04 17.57
C ALA A 142 -3.82 -17.64 18.63
N HIS A 143 -4.24 -17.51 19.89
CA HIS A 143 -3.34 -17.27 21.00
C HIS A 143 -2.36 -18.43 21.20
N ASP A 144 -2.85 -19.67 21.21
CA ASP A 144 -2.05 -20.88 21.43
C ASP A 144 -1.06 -21.18 20.28
N ASP A 145 -1.45 -20.85 19.05
CA ASP A 145 -0.69 -21.10 17.83
C ASP A 145 0.21 -19.91 17.42
N GLY A 146 0.04 -18.75 18.04
CA GLY A 146 0.74 -17.52 17.68
C GLY A 146 0.31 -16.98 16.32
N SER A 147 -0.98 -17.09 15.97
CA SER A 147 -1.51 -16.56 14.72
C SER A 147 -1.71 -15.05 14.80
N ASP A 148 -1.23 -14.33 13.78
CA ASP A 148 -1.35 -12.88 13.68
C ASP A 148 -2.77 -12.47 13.30
N PHE A 149 -3.39 -13.23 12.39
CA PHE A 149 -4.71 -12.94 11.84
C PHE A 149 -5.66 -14.13 11.91
N LEU A 150 -6.93 -13.82 12.16
CA LEU A 150 -8.06 -14.74 12.02
C LEU A 150 -8.80 -14.41 10.74
N MET A 151 -9.20 -15.41 9.98
CA MET A 151 -9.95 -15.26 8.74
C MET A 151 -11.07 -16.27 8.63
N ILE A 152 -12.29 -15.79 8.41
CA ILE A 152 -13.43 -16.62 7.97
C ILE A 152 -13.59 -16.30 6.48
N ARG A 153 -13.42 -17.32 5.62
CA ARG A 153 -13.32 -17.11 4.18
C ARG A 153 -14.49 -17.72 3.41
N ASP A 154 -14.65 -17.27 2.20
CA ASP A 154 -15.55 -17.83 1.19
C ASP A 154 -17.05 -17.80 1.58
N VAL A 155 -17.45 -16.77 2.34
CA VAL A 155 -18.85 -16.55 2.66
C VAL A 155 -19.60 -16.11 1.40
N ASP A 156 -20.72 -16.77 1.12
CA ASP A 156 -21.58 -16.44 -0.02
C ASP A 156 -22.29 -15.08 0.16
N PRO A 157 -22.53 -14.33 -0.92
CA PRO A 157 -23.22 -13.04 -0.87
C PRO A 157 -24.57 -13.05 -0.18
N GLU A 158 -25.34 -14.15 -0.31
CA GLU A 158 -26.65 -14.31 0.31
C GLU A 158 -26.61 -14.34 1.83
N HIS A 159 -25.50 -14.80 2.42
CA HIS A 159 -25.31 -14.88 3.87
C HIS A 159 -24.56 -13.67 4.44
N TYR A 160 -24.05 -12.78 3.59
CA TYR A 160 -23.17 -11.68 3.97
C TYR A 160 -23.68 -10.84 5.13
N GLN A 161 -24.93 -10.37 5.05
CA GLN A 161 -25.48 -9.46 6.07
C GLN A 161 -25.53 -10.12 7.44
N ARG A 162 -25.94 -11.36 7.52
CA ARG A 162 -26.03 -12.10 8.80
C ARG A 162 -24.65 -12.32 9.41
N TYR A 163 -23.65 -12.69 8.59
CA TYR A 163 -22.26 -12.81 9.06
C TYR A 163 -21.73 -11.45 9.54
N LEU A 164 -22.02 -10.37 8.82
CA LEU A 164 -21.59 -9.02 9.18
C LEU A 164 -22.15 -8.59 10.54
N ASP A 165 -23.44 -8.80 10.77
CA ASP A 165 -24.13 -8.40 11.99
C ASP A 165 -23.55 -9.11 13.23
N ILE A 166 -23.14 -10.37 13.08
CA ILE A 166 -22.52 -11.16 14.15
C ILE A 166 -21.03 -10.84 14.33
N LEU A 167 -20.26 -10.77 13.24
CA LEU A 167 -18.80 -10.71 13.30
C LEU A 167 -18.25 -9.28 13.50
N ARG A 168 -18.98 -8.26 13.04
CA ARG A 168 -18.56 -6.86 13.21
C ARG A 168 -18.40 -6.44 14.67
N PRO A 169 -19.35 -6.75 15.59
CA PRO A 169 -19.18 -6.49 17.02
C PRO A 169 -17.98 -7.21 17.63
N LEU A 170 -17.58 -8.35 17.07
CA LEU A 170 -16.42 -9.15 17.47
C LEU A 170 -15.10 -8.63 16.84
N GLY A 171 -15.12 -7.49 16.15
CA GLY A 171 -13.94 -6.83 15.61
C GLY A 171 -13.52 -7.29 14.21
N PHE A 172 -14.24 -8.21 13.57
CA PHE A 172 -13.96 -8.60 12.19
C PHE A 172 -14.35 -7.50 11.20
N ARG A 173 -13.61 -7.44 10.08
CA ARG A 173 -13.90 -6.56 8.95
C ARG A 173 -14.04 -7.35 7.67
N PRO A 174 -15.03 -7.04 6.83
CA PRO A 174 -15.23 -7.72 5.57
C PRO A 174 -14.18 -7.29 4.54
N ALA A 175 -13.85 -8.21 3.63
CA ALA A 175 -13.07 -7.94 2.42
C ALA A 175 -13.59 -8.83 1.29
N LEU A 176 -13.42 -8.40 0.02
CA LEU A 176 -13.64 -9.31 -1.10
C LEU A 176 -12.57 -10.40 -1.07
N GLY A 177 -13.03 -11.64 -1.24
CA GLY A 177 -12.21 -12.80 -1.50
C GLY A 177 -12.01 -13.03 -3.00
N PHE A 178 -11.43 -14.19 -3.33
CA PHE A 178 -11.32 -14.63 -4.71
C PHE A 178 -12.71 -15.08 -5.20
N SER A 179 -13.22 -14.42 -6.23
CA SER A 179 -14.52 -14.79 -6.81
C SER A 179 -14.44 -16.15 -7.49
N ARG A 180 -15.46 -16.98 -7.34
CA ARG A 180 -15.59 -18.24 -8.06
C ARG A 180 -16.47 -18.11 -9.29
N VAL A 181 -16.40 -19.08 -10.18
CA VAL A 181 -17.28 -19.16 -11.33
C VAL A 181 -18.15 -20.41 -11.19
N ASP A 182 -19.44 -20.18 -11.18
CA ASP A 182 -20.44 -21.24 -11.09
C ASP A 182 -21.32 -21.25 -12.31
N THR A 183 -21.90 -22.42 -12.64
CA THR A 183 -23.00 -22.50 -13.57
C THR A 183 -24.14 -23.31 -12.97
N THR A 184 -25.37 -22.81 -13.12
CA THR A 184 -26.59 -23.54 -12.75
C THR A 184 -26.94 -24.46 -13.91
N ILE A 185 -27.13 -25.74 -13.63
CA ILE A 185 -27.49 -26.80 -14.58
C ILE A 185 -28.98 -27.00 -14.54
N SER A 186 -29.65 -26.62 -15.63
CA SER A 186 -31.11 -26.84 -15.82
C SER A 186 -31.43 -27.65 -17.08
N TRP A 187 -30.38 -28.16 -17.73
CA TRP A 187 -30.43 -28.87 -19.00
C TRP A 187 -30.35 -30.38 -18.78
N SER A 188 -31.05 -31.14 -19.65
CA SER A 188 -30.99 -32.59 -19.68
C SER A 188 -29.82 -33.14 -20.50
N SER A 189 -29.18 -32.29 -21.34
CA SER A 189 -28.05 -32.66 -22.15
C SER A 189 -27.11 -31.47 -22.45
N VAL A 190 -25.87 -31.77 -22.87
CA VAL A 190 -24.90 -30.76 -23.32
C VAL A 190 -25.40 -30.06 -24.58
N GLU A 191 -26.08 -30.78 -25.47
CA GLU A 191 -26.65 -30.25 -26.70
C GLU A 191 -27.70 -29.18 -26.39
N GLU A 192 -28.57 -29.41 -25.43
CA GLU A 192 -29.55 -28.45 -24.94
C GLU A 192 -28.87 -27.21 -24.36
N ALA A 193 -27.87 -27.41 -23.48
CA ALA A 193 -27.09 -26.32 -22.89
C ALA A 193 -26.41 -25.46 -23.99
N LEU A 194 -25.80 -26.09 -24.98
CA LEU A 194 -25.17 -25.39 -26.09
C LEU A 194 -26.18 -24.70 -27.02
N GLY A 195 -27.42 -25.23 -27.07
CA GLY A 195 -28.53 -24.65 -27.84
C GLY A 195 -28.90 -23.24 -27.36
N CYS A 196 -28.71 -22.94 -26.09
CA CYS A 196 -28.97 -21.61 -25.48
C CYS A 196 -27.95 -20.54 -25.90
N LEU A 197 -26.86 -20.92 -26.56
CA LEU A 197 -25.79 -20.01 -26.95
C LEU A 197 -25.92 -19.56 -28.41
N SER A 198 -25.50 -18.33 -28.71
CA SER A 198 -25.30 -17.86 -30.07
C SER A 198 -24.29 -18.74 -30.83
N HIS A 199 -24.39 -18.83 -32.16
CA HIS A 199 -23.48 -19.62 -32.99
C HIS A 199 -22.00 -19.27 -32.71
N LYS A 200 -21.68 -17.99 -32.59
CA LYS A 200 -20.32 -17.49 -32.29
C LYS A 200 -19.75 -18.00 -30.95
N ARG A 201 -20.59 -18.17 -29.95
CA ARG A 201 -20.19 -18.72 -28.63
C ARG A 201 -20.19 -20.23 -28.59
N ARG A 202 -21.11 -20.89 -29.32
CA ARG A 202 -21.29 -22.34 -29.35
C ARG A 202 -20.19 -23.07 -30.12
N LEU A 203 -19.79 -22.54 -31.30
CA LEU A 203 -18.82 -23.20 -32.18
C LEU A 203 -17.49 -23.51 -31.51
N PRO A 204 -16.83 -22.58 -30.79
CA PRO A 204 -15.58 -22.88 -30.10
C PRO A 204 -15.69 -23.93 -29.00
N LEU A 205 -16.86 -24.09 -28.37
CA LEU A 205 -17.09 -25.12 -27.36
C LEU A 205 -17.24 -26.50 -28.03
N LYS A 206 -18.02 -26.61 -29.10
CA LYS A 206 -18.14 -27.84 -29.88
C LYS A 206 -16.77 -28.29 -30.46
N THR A 207 -16.05 -27.38 -31.07
CA THR A 207 -14.75 -27.68 -31.67
C THR A 207 -13.70 -28.10 -30.63
N SER A 208 -13.83 -27.67 -29.35
CA SER A 208 -12.92 -28.12 -28.30
C SER A 208 -13.07 -29.59 -27.95
N LEU A 209 -14.20 -30.22 -28.24
CA LEU A 209 -14.43 -31.64 -28.01
C LEU A 209 -13.87 -32.54 -29.13
N GLU A 210 -13.45 -31.96 -30.26
CA GLU A 210 -12.86 -32.65 -31.43
C GLU A 210 -11.34 -32.89 -31.25
N PHE A 211 -10.84 -32.94 -30.00
CA PHE A 211 -9.40 -33.04 -29.71
C PHE A 211 -8.79 -34.38 -30.16
N ARG A 212 -9.59 -35.45 -30.17
CA ARG A 212 -9.17 -36.79 -30.65
C ARG A 212 -8.92 -36.76 -32.17
N GLU A 213 -9.94 -36.31 -32.90
CA GLU A 213 -9.90 -36.29 -34.38
C GLU A 213 -8.88 -35.29 -34.94
N ARG A 214 -8.73 -34.17 -34.27
CA ARG A 214 -7.88 -33.05 -34.74
C ARG A 214 -6.41 -33.19 -34.36
N PHE A 215 -6.15 -33.77 -33.20
CA PHE A 215 -4.82 -33.76 -32.59
C PHE A 215 -4.34 -35.16 -32.17
N GLY A 216 -5.14 -36.22 -32.33
CA GLY A 216 -4.79 -37.55 -31.87
C GLY A 216 -4.64 -37.69 -30.35
N ILE A 217 -5.35 -36.83 -29.59
CA ILE A 217 -5.31 -36.85 -28.14
C ILE A 217 -6.40 -37.81 -27.63
N GLU A 218 -6.02 -38.73 -26.75
CA GLU A 218 -6.93 -39.65 -26.10
C GLU A 218 -7.26 -39.13 -24.69
N VAL A 219 -8.47 -39.43 -24.21
CA VAL A 219 -8.87 -39.15 -22.83
C VAL A 219 -9.27 -40.46 -22.17
N GLU A 220 -8.71 -40.66 -20.99
CA GLU A 220 -8.97 -41.80 -20.13
C GLU A 220 -9.78 -41.32 -18.90
N GLU A 221 -10.87 -42.02 -18.59
CA GLU A 221 -11.72 -41.74 -17.43
C GLU A 221 -11.29 -42.67 -16.29
N LEU A 222 -10.83 -42.12 -15.19
CA LEU A 222 -10.30 -42.87 -14.06
C LEU A 222 -11.06 -42.53 -12.78
N ASP A 223 -11.60 -43.53 -12.13
CA ASP A 223 -12.17 -43.46 -10.76
C ASP A 223 -11.10 -43.84 -9.71
N GLU A 224 -10.08 -44.61 -10.11
CA GLU A 224 -8.87 -44.93 -9.33
C GLU A 224 -7.65 -44.40 -10.08
N TYR A 225 -6.91 -43.48 -9.45
CA TYR A 225 -5.79 -42.78 -10.11
C TYR A 225 -4.57 -42.59 -9.19
N ALA A 226 -4.48 -43.33 -8.09
CA ALA A 226 -3.38 -43.22 -7.13
C ALA A 226 -2.01 -43.51 -7.79
N GLU A 227 -1.94 -44.42 -8.76
CA GLU A 227 -0.68 -44.76 -9.47
C GLU A 227 -0.17 -43.60 -10.33
N HIS A 228 -1.06 -42.69 -10.77
CA HIS A 228 -0.72 -41.52 -11.57
C HIS A 228 -0.31 -40.31 -10.71
N ALA A 229 -0.40 -40.36 -9.38
CA ALA A 229 -0.16 -39.24 -8.48
C ALA A 229 1.16 -38.46 -8.73
N PRO A 230 2.32 -39.11 -9.00
CA PRO A 230 3.54 -38.38 -9.34
C PRO A 230 3.44 -37.54 -10.60
N VAL A 231 2.78 -38.05 -11.64
CA VAL A 231 2.55 -37.36 -12.92
C VAL A 231 1.58 -36.19 -12.72
N LEU A 232 0.49 -36.41 -11.96
CA LEU A 232 -0.49 -35.37 -11.66
C LEU A 232 0.16 -34.20 -10.93
N ALA A 233 0.96 -34.46 -9.91
CA ALA A 233 1.68 -33.42 -9.17
C ALA A 233 2.66 -32.65 -10.08
N ARG A 234 3.35 -33.31 -11.02
CA ARG A 234 4.22 -32.67 -12.00
C ARG A 234 3.43 -31.73 -12.94
N LEU A 235 2.35 -32.23 -13.54
CA LEU A 235 1.50 -31.47 -14.44
C LEU A 235 0.84 -30.27 -13.75
N TRP A 236 0.41 -30.45 -12.50
CA TRP A 236 -0.16 -29.38 -11.69
C TRP A 236 0.88 -28.28 -11.40
N ARG A 237 2.13 -28.65 -11.08
CA ARG A 237 3.21 -27.69 -10.80
C ARG A 237 3.49 -26.79 -11.98
N ASN A 238 3.33 -27.26 -13.24
CA ASN A 238 3.45 -26.44 -14.43
C ASN A 238 2.41 -25.30 -14.46
N VAL A 239 1.19 -25.57 -13.97
CA VAL A 239 0.13 -24.55 -13.87
C VAL A 239 0.44 -23.57 -12.75
N LYS A 240 0.84 -24.08 -11.57
CA LYS A 240 1.19 -23.24 -10.39
C LYS A 240 2.31 -22.26 -10.72
N THR A 241 3.38 -22.70 -11.38
CA THR A 241 4.58 -21.87 -11.64
C THR A 241 4.26 -20.61 -12.46
N GLU A 242 3.22 -20.66 -13.29
CA GLU A 242 2.80 -19.50 -14.12
C GLU A 242 1.58 -18.77 -13.57
N ALA A 243 0.96 -19.27 -12.50
CA ALA A 243 -0.17 -18.58 -11.87
C ALA A 243 0.34 -17.25 -11.31
N LYS A 244 -0.16 -16.13 -11.85
CA LYS A 244 0.24 -14.78 -11.43
C LYS A 244 -0.49 -14.31 -10.18
N ASP A 245 -1.63 -14.91 -9.87
CA ASP A 245 -2.62 -14.36 -8.96
C ASP A 245 -2.91 -15.23 -7.74
N TYR A 246 -2.70 -16.54 -7.81
CA TYR A 246 -3.00 -17.46 -6.71
C TYR A 246 -1.95 -18.57 -6.64
N GLN A 247 -1.19 -18.64 -5.55
CA GLN A 247 -0.09 -19.59 -5.34
C GLN A 247 -0.07 -20.08 -3.88
N ARG A 248 -1.25 -20.33 -3.29
CA ARG A 248 -1.31 -20.69 -1.87
C ARG A 248 -1.06 -22.16 -1.61
N GLU A 249 -1.62 -23.05 -2.44
CA GLU A 249 -1.46 -24.50 -2.31
C GLU A 249 -0.10 -24.96 -2.84
N ASP A 250 0.42 -26.02 -2.25
CA ASP A 250 1.57 -26.76 -2.75
C ASP A 250 1.25 -28.26 -2.75
N LEU A 251 0.54 -28.71 -3.79
CA LEU A 251 0.04 -30.07 -3.90
C LEU A 251 1.18 -31.02 -4.24
N ASN A 252 1.33 -32.02 -3.42
CA ASN A 252 2.30 -33.10 -3.56
C ASN A 252 1.64 -34.38 -4.15
N PRO A 253 2.42 -35.42 -4.53
CA PRO A 253 1.86 -36.67 -5.04
C PRO A 253 0.89 -37.33 -4.06
N GLU A 254 1.17 -37.25 -2.75
CA GLU A 254 0.33 -37.88 -1.72
C GLU A 254 -1.08 -37.27 -1.67
N PHE A 255 -1.23 -35.96 -1.96
CA PHE A 255 -2.55 -35.34 -2.09
C PHE A 255 -3.41 -36.04 -3.16
N PHE A 256 -2.88 -36.27 -4.34
CA PHE A 256 -3.61 -36.93 -5.43
C PHE A 256 -3.90 -38.40 -5.12
N ALA A 257 -2.95 -39.08 -4.52
CA ALA A 257 -3.13 -40.47 -4.07
C ALA A 257 -4.21 -40.57 -2.97
N ALA A 258 -4.20 -39.63 -2.02
CA ALA A 258 -5.22 -39.56 -0.97
C ALA A 258 -6.61 -39.22 -1.52
N CYS A 259 -6.72 -38.32 -2.50
CA CYS A 259 -7.98 -38.06 -3.22
C CYS A 259 -8.53 -39.33 -3.83
N SER A 260 -7.72 -40.13 -4.53
CA SER A 260 -8.15 -41.39 -5.12
C SER A 260 -8.66 -42.38 -4.07
N ARG A 261 -7.98 -42.51 -2.91
CA ARG A 261 -8.38 -43.43 -1.84
C ARG A 261 -9.65 -43.00 -1.10
N HIS A 262 -9.74 -41.73 -0.70
CA HIS A 262 -10.84 -41.26 0.17
C HIS A 262 -12.07 -40.82 -0.61
N LEU A 263 -11.92 -40.44 -1.88
CA LEU A 263 -13.02 -39.97 -2.73
C LEU A 263 -13.46 -41.02 -3.75
N HIS A 264 -13.18 -42.30 -3.51
CA HIS A 264 -13.63 -43.41 -4.37
C HIS A 264 -15.15 -43.34 -4.60
N GLY A 265 -15.56 -43.38 -5.88
CA GLY A 265 -16.97 -43.21 -6.28
C GLY A 265 -17.51 -41.79 -6.16
N ARG A 266 -16.72 -40.81 -5.66
CA ARG A 266 -17.09 -39.39 -5.56
C ARG A 266 -16.06 -38.45 -6.21
N SER A 267 -15.12 -39.01 -6.95
CA SER A 267 -14.18 -38.27 -7.79
C SER A 267 -14.02 -38.95 -9.15
N ARG A 268 -13.63 -38.14 -10.12
CA ARG A 268 -13.28 -38.61 -11.48
C ARG A 268 -12.12 -37.80 -12.00
N LEU A 269 -11.11 -38.50 -12.53
CA LEU A 269 -9.97 -37.93 -13.22
C LEU A 269 -10.15 -38.13 -14.73
N TRP A 270 -10.10 -37.03 -15.50
CA TRP A 270 -9.89 -37.03 -16.93
C TRP A 270 -8.39 -36.95 -17.18
N LEU A 271 -7.76 -38.01 -17.70
CA LEU A 271 -6.35 -38.04 -18.04
C LEU A 271 -6.19 -37.99 -19.57
N PHE A 272 -5.63 -36.90 -20.07
CA PHE A 272 -5.40 -36.71 -21.50
C PHE A 272 -4.00 -37.23 -21.88
N ARG A 273 -3.94 -38.07 -22.92
CA ARG A 273 -2.69 -38.67 -23.44
C ARG A 273 -2.46 -38.29 -24.88
N TYR A 274 -1.22 -38.07 -25.22
CA TYR A 274 -0.75 -37.91 -26.59
C TYR A 274 0.38 -38.89 -26.85
N GLN A 275 0.21 -39.77 -27.85
CA GLN A 275 1.15 -40.86 -28.12
C GLN A 275 1.48 -41.67 -26.85
N GLY A 276 0.47 -41.97 -26.04
CA GLY A 276 0.62 -42.73 -24.80
C GLY A 276 1.13 -41.94 -23.59
N THR A 277 1.65 -40.72 -23.82
CA THR A 277 2.21 -39.87 -22.71
C THR A 277 1.13 -38.99 -22.09
N PRO A 278 0.98 -38.96 -20.78
CA PRO A 278 0.09 -38.01 -20.07
C PRO A 278 0.53 -36.55 -20.27
N ILE A 279 -0.35 -35.74 -20.87
CA ILE A 279 -0.11 -34.32 -21.20
C ILE A 279 -0.99 -33.35 -20.40
N ALA A 280 -2.14 -33.80 -19.90
CA ALA A 280 -3.02 -32.98 -19.07
C ALA A 280 -3.92 -33.87 -18.22
N PHE A 281 -4.43 -33.31 -17.12
CA PHE A 281 -5.48 -33.92 -16.34
C PHE A 281 -6.50 -32.90 -15.84
N PHE A 282 -7.68 -33.40 -15.49
CA PHE A 282 -8.73 -32.68 -14.80
C PHE A 282 -9.34 -33.57 -13.72
N LEU A 283 -9.31 -33.11 -12.48
CA LEU A 283 -9.87 -33.82 -11.33
C LEU A 283 -11.16 -33.15 -10.89
N ASN A 284 -12.24 -33.92 -10.91
CA ASN A 284 -13.58 -33.48 -10.50
C ASN A 284 -14.05 -34.27 -9.29
N VAL A 285 -14.87 -33.62 -8.46
CA VAL A 285 -15.42 -34.22 -7.24
C VAL A 285 -16.88 -33.82 -7.06
N TRP A 286 -17.65 -34.65 -6.36
CA TRP A 286 -19.05 -34.38 -6.02
C TRP A 286 -19.43 -35.05 -4.70
N GLY A 287 -20.30 -34.40 -3.94
CA GLY A 287 -20.88 -34.92 -2.70
C GLY A 287 -22.33 -35.39 -2.87
N ALA A 288 -23.01 -35.55 -1.75
CA ALA A 288 -24.45 -35.82 -1.71
C ALA A 288 -25.28 -34.58 -2.03
N ASP A 289 -24.70 -33.39 -1.93
CA ASP A 289 -25.29 -32.10 -2.33
C ASP A 289 -25.47 -31.97 -3.85
N GLU A 290 -26.04 -30.86 -4.29
CA GLU A 290 -26.32 -30.58 -5.70
C GLU A 290 -25.10 -30.15 -6.49
N ASN A 291 -23.90 -30.08 -5.85
CA ASN A 291 -22.70 -29.52 -6.43
C ASN A 291 -21.83 -30.56 -7.17
N TYR A 292 -21.25 -30.13 -8.27
CA TYR A 292 -20.17 -30.79 -9.02
C TYR A 292 -19.00 -29.82 -9.09
N ILE A 293 -17.85 -30.19 -8.56
CA ILE A 293 -16.74 -29.28 -8.33
C ILE A 293 -15.54 -29.67 -9.18
N LEU A 294 -14.99 -28.72 -9.91
CA LEU A 294 -13.70 -28.85 -10.55
C LEU A 294 -12.63 -28.58 -9.51
N LEU A 295 -12.00 -29.63 -9.00
CA LEU A 295 -11.05 -29.51 -7.90
C LEU A 295 -9.70 -29.02 -8.39
N GLU A 296 -9.03 -29.79 -9.28
CA GLU A 296 -7.68 -29.49 -9.73
C GLU A 296 -7.46 -29.82 -11.21
N TRP A 297 -6.49 -29.17 -11.79
CA TRP A 297 -6.06 -29.47 -13.15
C TRP A 297 -4.55 -29.23 -13.35
N GLY A 298 -3.99 -29.92 -14.36
CA GLY A 298 -2.60 -29.77 -14.73
C GLY A 298 -2.39 -30.00 -16.22
N ILE A 299 -1.34 -29.42 -16.78
CA ILE A 299 -1.03 -29.54 -18.21
C ILE A 299 0.46 -29.45 -18.49
N ASP A 300 0.90 -30.19 -19.50
CA ASP A 300 2.22 -30.06 -20.11
C ASP A 300 2.20 -28.95 -21.16
N ARG A 301 2.96 -27.89 -20.93
CA ARG A 301 3.00 -26.72 -21.81
C ARG A 301 3.99 -26.86 -22.97
N ASP A 302 4.93 -27.77 -22.84
CA ASP A 302 5.87 -28.09 -23.90
C ASP A 302 5.26 -29.00 -24.94
N PHE A 303 4.02 -29.48 -24.71
CA PHE A 303 3.24 -30.21 -25.66
C PHE A 303 3.00 -29.39 -26.94
N GLU A 304 3.37 -29.91 -28.10
CA GLU A 304 3.41 -29.19 -29.39
C GLU A 304 2.08 -28.56 -29.83
N HIS A 305 0.94 -29.15 -29.40
CA HIS A 305 -0.40 -28.64 -29.72
C HIS A 305 -1.05 -27.88 -28.57
N TYR A 306 -0.30 -27.56 -27.49
CA TYR A 306 -0.80 -26.93 -26.26
C TYR A 306 -1.79 -25.77 -26.47
N ARG A 307 -1.42 -24.80 -27.35
CA ARG A 307 -2.27 -23.61 -27.60
C ARG A 307 -3.46 -23.91 -28.49
N LYS A 308 -3.35 -24.87 -29.43
CA LYS A 308 -4.39 -25.16 -30.42
C LYS A 308 -5.43 -26.14 -29.89
N ALA A 309 -5.04 -27.13 -29.12
CA ALA A 309 -5.92 -28.17 -28.58
C ALA A 309 -6.91 -27.66 -27.55
N ASN A 310 -6.53 -26.60 -26.81
CA ASN A 310 -7.36 -25.95 -25.77
C ASN A 310 -8.04 -26.94 -24.80
N LEU A 311 -7.25 -27.89 -24.28
CA LEU A 311 -7.73 -29.00 -23.46
C LEU A 311 -8.49 -28.55 -22.20
N TYR A 312 -8.15 -27.36 -21.66
CA TYR A 312 -8.90 -26.80 -20.53
C TYR A 312 -10.39 -26.60 -20.87
N ARG A 313 -10.69 -26.08 -22.06
CA ARG A 313 -12.07 -25.89 -22.50
C ARG A 313 -12.76 -27.23 -22.78
N ALA A 314 -12.05 -28.18 -23.39
CA ALA A 314 -12.57 -29.52 -23.60
C ALA A 314 -12.94 -30.20 -22.25
N ALA A 315 -12.06 -30.10 -21.28
CA ALA A 315 -12.29 -30.66 -19.93
C ALA A 315 -13.50 -30.01 -19.24
N LEU A 316 -13.70 -28.69 -19.35
CA LEU A 316 -14.90 -28.02 -18.83
C LEU A 316 -16.19 -28.56 -19.47
N MET A 317 -16.17 -28.85 -20.75
CA MET A 317 -17.32 -29.42 -21.45
C MET A 317 -17.57 -30.89 -21.10
N LEU A 318 -16.52 -31.68 -20.87
CA LEU A 318 -16.63 -33.05 -20.38
C LEU A 318 -17.17 -33.05 -18.94
N SER A 319 -16.69 -32.14 -18.08
CA SER A 319 -17.19 -31.97 -16.72
C SER A 319 -18.67 -31.59 -16.68
N LEU A 320 -19.10 -30.66 -17.57
CA LEU A 320 -20.52 -30.31 -17.68
C LEU A 320 -21.37 -31.53 -18.09
N LYS A 321 -20.89 -32.35 -19.04
CA LYS A 321 -21.56 -33.59 -19.47
C LYS A 321 -21.68 -34.58 -18.31
N ASP A 322 -20.61 -34.79 -17.54
CA ASP A 322 -20.62 -35.71 -16.41
C ASP A 322 -21.52 -35.18 -15.26
N ALA A 323 -21.51 -33.88 -14.99
CA ALA A 323 -22.38 -33.24 -14.01
C ALA A 323 -23.88 -33.43 -14.35
N ILE A 324 -24.25 -33.22 -15.62
CA ILE A 324 -25.63 -33.49 -16.11
C ILE A 324 -25.98 -34.94 -15.94
N SER A 325 -25.11 -35.89 -16.33
CA SER A 325 -25.37 -37.34 -16.21
C SER A 325 -25.55 -37.81 -14.78
N ARG A 326 -25.07 -37.04 -13.80
CA ARG A 326 -25.19 -37.30 -12.35
C ARG A 326 -26.33 -36.54 -11.69
N ASP A 327 -27.20 -35.90 -12.46
CA ASP A 327 -28.31 -35.07 -11.97
C ASP A 327 -27.86 -33.97 -10.98
N LYS A 328 -26.67 -33.38 -11.25
CA LYS A 328 -26.17 -32.25 -10.47
C LYS A 328 -26.76 -30.95 -10.99
N ARG A 329 -27.10 -30.04 -10.08
CA ARG A 329 -27.76 -28.76 -10.44
C ARG A 329 -26.80 -27.58 -10.53
N ARG A 330 -25.59 -27.74 -10.00
CA ARG A 330 -24.58 -26.68 -10.00
C ARG A 330 -23.20 -27.26 -10.31
N MET A 331 -22.46 -26.57 -11.18
CA MET A 331 -21.06 -26.89 -11.43
C MET A 331 -20.20 -25.72 -10.99
N GLU A 332 -19.34 -25.93 -10.00
CA GLU A 332 -18.36 -24.96 -9.50
C GLU A 332 -17.03 -25.13 -10.25
N MET A 333 -16.53 -24.04 -10.83
CA MET A 333 -15.35 -24.08 -11.70
C MET A 333 -14.11 -23.40 -11.08
N GLY A 334 -14.20 -23.02 -9.78
CA GLY A 334 -13.07 -22.39 -9.06
C GLY A 334 -12.79 -20.94 -9.44
N ILE A 335 -11.65 -20.41 -8.99
CA ILE A 335 -11.34 -18.98 -8.86
C ILE A 335 -10.43 -18.37 -9.94
N THR A 336 -9.95 -19.12 -10.90
CA THR A 336 -9.00 -18.63 -11.92
C THR A 336 -9.52 -18.79 -13.34
N ASN A 337 -8.84 -18.20 -14.34
CA ASN A 337 -9.18 -18.35 -15.76
C ASN A 337 -10.63 -17.96 -16.13
N TYR A 338 -11.12 -16.85 -15.58
CA TYR A 338 -12.49 -16.36 -15.79
C TYR A 338 -12.90 -16.30 -17.27
N PHE A 339 -12.02 -15.82 -18.14
CA PHE A 339 -12.31 -15.68 -19.57
C PHE A 339 -12.77 -16.98 -20.24
N THR A 340 -12.17 -18.12 -19.90
CA THR A 340 -12.55 -19.41 -20.48
C THR A 340 -13.84 -19.95 -19.84
N LYS A 341 -13.95 -19.84 -18.51
CA LYS A 341 -15.08 -20.35 -17.73
C LYS A 341 -16.39 -19.63 -18.06
N LEU A 342 -16.35 -18.30 -18.24
CA LEU A 342 -17.54 -17.51 -18.60
C LEU A 342 -18.08 -17.78 -20.01
N ARG A 343 -17.43 -18.65 -20.79
CA ARG A 343 -17.94 -19.11 -22.05
C ARG A 343 -18.87 -20.33 -21.91
N ILE A 344 -18.81 -21.03 -20.78
CA ILE A 344 -19.69 -22.14 -20.47
C ILE A 344 -21.14 -21.62 -20.34
N PRO A 345 -22.15 -22.39 -20.82
CA PRO A 345 -23.54 -21.98 -20.70
C PRO A 345 -23.91 -21.66 -19.25
N GLY A 346 -24.60 -20.54 -19.03
CA GLY A 346 -25.11 -20.15 -17.70
C GLY A 346 -24.05 -19.76 -16.66
N ALA A 347 -22.76 -19.71 -17.06
CA ALA A 347 -21.67 -19.37 -16.13
C ALA A 347 -21.75 -17.93 -15.62
N ARG A 348 -21.60 -17.76 -14.31
CA ARG A 348 -21.58 -16.48 -13.62
C ARG A 348 -20.42 -16.40 -12.64
N VAL A 349 -19.93 -15.19 -12.40
CA VAL A 349 -18.96 -14.92 -11.34
C VAL A 349 -19.71 -14.64 -10.05
N ILE A 350 -19.38 -15.39 -9.02
CA ILE A 350 -19.92 -15.22 -7.67
C ILE A 350 -18.82 -14.61 -6.81
N PRO A 351 -18.97 -13.37 -6.30
CA PRO A 351 -18.04 -12.81 -5.36
C PRO A 351 -18.07 -13.63 -4.06
N THR A 352 -16.91 -13.84 -3.44
CA THR A 352 -16.84 -14.41 -2.09
C THR A 352 -16.41 -13.33 -1.12
N ILE A 353 -16.83 -13.44 0.11
CA ILE A 353 -16.51 -12.47 1.16
C ILE A 353 -15.66 -13.13 2.22
N TYR A 354 -14.61 -12.45 2.64
CA TYR A 354 -13.75 -12.81 3.74
C TYR A 354 -14.02 -11.88 4.92
N PHE A 355 -14.03 -12.42 6.12
CA PHE A 355 -14.05 -11.65 7.36
C PHE A 355 -12.72 -11.81 8.06
N LEU A 356 -12.04 -10.69 8.31
CA LEU A 356 -10.67 -10.62 8.79
C LEU A 356 -10.61 -9.92 10.14
N ARG A 357 -9.74 -10.42 11.03
CA ARG A 357 -9.40 -9.75 12.29
C ARG A 357 -7.96 -10.04 12.66
N HIS A 358 -7.21 -9.01 13.06
CA HIS A 358 -5.91 -9.21 13.72
C HIS A 358 -6.14 -9.69 15.16
N SER A 359 -5.31 -10.59 15.65
CA SER A 359 -5.49 -11.19 16.98
C SER A 359 -5.50 -10.17 18.12
N THR A 360 -4.75 -9.04 17.98
CA THR A 360 -4.60 -8.05 19.05
C THR A 360 -4.79 -6.59 18.62
N ASP A 361 -4.68 -6.25 17.33
CA ASP A 361 -4.65 -4.85 16.85
C ASP A 361 -5.75 -4.55 15.79
N PRO A 362 -6.78 -3.77 16.16
CA PRO A 362 -7.84 -3.38 15.22
C PRO A 362 -7.35 -2.55 14.03
N VAL A 363 -6.26 -1.78 14.18
CA VAL A 363 -5.69 -0.97 13.08
C VAL A 363 -5.11 -1.88 12.01
N HIS A 364 -4.43 -2.95 12.42
CA HIS A 364 -3.92 -3.96 11.50
C HIS A 364 -5.05 -4.73 10.80
N THR A 365 -6.17 -4.99 11.49
CA THR A 365 -7.39 -5.55 10.88
C THR A 365 -7.87 -4.71 9.71
N ALA A 366 -8.12 -3.43 9.95
CA ALA A 366 -8.59 -2.50 8.93
C ALA A 366 -7.58 -2.36 7.78
N THR A 367 -6.29 -2.33 8.09
CA THR A 367 -5.22 -2.23 7.10
C THR A 367 -5.19 -3.44 6.17
N LEU A 368 -5.23 -4.66 6.72
CA LEU A 368 -5.21 -5.89 5.93
C LEU A 368 -6.47 -6.01 5.06
N ALA A 369 -7.65 -5.77 5.63
CA ALA A 369 -8.91 -5.83 4.89
C ALA A 369 -8.90 -4.91 3.65
N ARG A 370 -8.34 -3.70 3.78
CA ARG A 370 -8.21 -2.76 2.66
C ARG A 370 -7.11 -3.16 1.68
N MET A 371 -5.98 -3.67 2.15
CA MET A 371 -4.93 -4.19 1.27
C MET A 371 -5.46 -5.32 0.40
N MET A 372 -6.27 -6.21 0.94
CA MET A 372 -6.90 -7.27 0.18
C MET A 372 -7.83 -6.71 -0.89
N MET A 373 -8.69 -5.73 -0.56
CA MET A 373 -9.57 -5.06 -1.53
C MET A 373 -8.79 -4.38 -2.67
N HIS A 374 -7.59 -3.87 -2.40
CA HIS A 374 -6.77 -3.18 -3.40
C HIS A 374 -5.98 -4.16 -4.27
N ASN A 375 -5.54 -5.27 -3.73
CA ASN A 375 -4.61 -6.21 -4.37
C ASN A 375 -5.32 -7.39 -5.06
N ILE A 376 -6.58 -7.68 -4.73
CA ILE A 376 -7.35 -8.70 -5.42
C ILE A 376 -7.57 -8.27 -6.87
N GLN A 377 -7.18 -9.16 -7.79
CA GLN A 377 -7.36 -8.92 -9.21
C GLN A 377 -8.84 -8.92 -9.54
N ARG A 378 -9.32 -7.82 -10.08
CA ARG A 378 -10.68 -7.76 -10.66
C ARG A 378 -10.71 -8.66 -11.90
N PRO A 379 -11.63 -9.62 -11.98
CA PRO A 379 -11.82 -10.36 -13.20
C PRO A 379 -12.28 -9.43 -14.34
N THR A 380 -11.84 -9.68 -15.56
CA THR A 380 -12.41 -9.00 -16.73
C THR A 380 -13.78 -9.59 -16.98
N LEU A 381 -14.83 -8.86 -16.67
CA LEU A 381 -16.21 -9.29 -16.68
C LEU A 381 -16.98 -8.67 -17.86
N PRO A 382 -18.04 -9.32 -18.36
CA PRO A 382 -19.09 -8.68 -19.15
C PRO A 382 -19.76 -7.53 -18.38
N ASP A 383 -20.32 -6.56 -19.10
CA ASP A 383 -20.82 -5.31 -18.50
C ASP A 383 -21.86 -5.55 -17.40
N ASP A 384 -22.82 -6.48 -17.61
CA ASP A 384 -23.86 -6.85 -16.66
C ASP A 384 -23.32 -7.42 -15.34
N MET A 385 -22.31 -8.29 -15.43
CA MET A 385 -21.62 -8.86 -14.26
C MET A 385 -20.67 -7.86 -13.61
N SER A 386 -20.10 -6.95 -14.39
CA SER A 386 -19.22 -5.89 -13.89
C SER A 386 -19.96 -4.93 -12.97
N GLU A 387 -21.18 -4.54 -13.30
CA GLU A 387 -22.01 -3.68 -12.45
C GLU A 387 -22.37 -4.34 -11.12
N GLU A 388 -22.73 -5.61 -11.13
CA GLU A 388 -23.04 -6.35 -9.91
C GLU A 388 -21.82 -6.48 -9.01
N PHE A 389 -20.67 -6.81 -9.59
CA PHE A 389 -19.40 -6.90 -8.87
C PHE A 389 -18.97 -5.56 -8.26
N CYS A 390 -19.11 -4.45 -9.00
CA CYS A 390 -18.82 -3.12 -8.50
C CYS A 390 -19.73 -2.72 -7.33
N ARG A 391 -21.01 -3.08 -7.37
CA ARG A 391 -21.94 -2.85 -6.24
C ARG A 391 -21.50 -3.59 -4.99
N TRP A 392 -21.07 -4.85 -5.11
CA TRP A 392 -20.54 -5.61 -3.99
C TRP A 392 -19.24 -5.01 -3.43
N GLU A 393 -18.31 -4.61 -4.32
CA GLU A 393 -17.07 -3.96 -3.90
C GLU A 393 -17.35 -2.68 -3.12
N GLU A 394 -18.26 -1.85 -3.61
CA GLU A 394 -18.66 -0.60 -2.95
C GLU A 394 -19.31 -0.87 -1.60
N ARG A 395 -20.24 -1.81 -1.52
CA ARG A 395 -20.89 -2.21 -0.28
C ARG A 395 -19.88 -2.68 0.77
N ILE A 396 -18.99 -3.60 0.41
CA ILE A 396 -17.98 -4.11 1.33
C ILE A 396 -17.05 -2.99 1.79
N ARG A 397 -16.69 -2.07 0.88
CA ARG A 397 -15.87 -0.90 1.22
C ARG A 397 -16.56 0.00 2.25
N LEU A 398 -17.85 0.22 2.12
CA LEU A 398 -18.66 0.98 3.09
C LEU A 398 -18.68 0.28 4.45
N ASP A 399 -18.86 -1.03 4.44
CA ASP A 399 -18.94 -1.84 5.65
C ASP A 399 -17.58 -2.03 6.37
N GLN A 400 -16.45 -1.91 5.65
CA GLN A 400 -15.11 -1.92 6.26
C GLN A 400 -14.87 -0.73 7.18
N ASP A 401 -15.33 0.45 6.77
CA ASP A 401 -14.96 1.70 7.42
C ASP A 401 -15.63 1.86 8.80
N GLY A 402 -16.78 1.24 9.03
CA GLY A 402 -17.50 1.30 10.31
C GLY A 402 -18.06 2.69 10.65
N LEU A 403 -17.74 3.73 9.91
CA LEU A 403 -18.20 5.10 10.07
C LEU A 403 -19.21 5.46 8.97
N PRO A 404 -20.25 6.25 9.27
CA PRO A 404 -21.23 6.73 8.29
C PRO A 404 -20.54 7.43 7.11
N GLU A 405 -21.19 7.43 5.93
CA GLU A 405 -20.64 8.04 4.72
C GLU A 405 -20.30 9.54 4.90
N HIS A 406 -21.08 10.22 5.69
CA HIS A 406 -20.92 11.66 5.97
C HIS A 406 -20.01 11.98 7.16
N ASP A 407 -19.41 10.96 7.82
CA ASP A 407 -18.50 11.20 8.91
C ASP A 407 -17.17 11.76 8.40
N ILE A 408 -16.79 12.94 8.90
CA ILE A 408 -15.55 13.62 8.52
C ILE A 408 -14.29 12.80 8.83
N PHE A 409 -14.33 11.90 9.84
CA PHE A 409 -13.23 11.04 10.22
C PHE A 409 -13.06 9.82 9.31
N ARG A 410 -14.03 9.52 8.44
CA ARG A 410 -13.93 8.43 7.48
C ARG A 410 -12.67 8.49 6.60
N LYS A 411 -12.17 9.71 6.32
CA LYS A 411 -10.90 9.89 5.59
C LYS A 411 -9.69 9.33 6.31
N ILE A 412 -9.74 9.19 7.66
CA ILE A 412 -8.64 8.64 8.48
C ILE A 412 -8.43 7.17 8.10
N ASP A 413 -9.51 6.47 7.82
CA ASP A 413 -9.49 5.08 7.44
C ASP A 413 -8.81 4.84 6.07
N ARG A 414 -8.67 5.88 5.25
CA ARG A 414 -8.00 5.80 3.94
C ARG A 414 -6.47 5.91 4.02
N GLN A 415 -5.89 6.01 5.22
CA GLN A 415 -4.43 6.15 5.41
C GLN A 415 -3.66 4.81 5.30
N HIS A 416 -3.84 4.07 4.21
CA HIS A 416 -3.22 2.76 4.03
C HIS A 416 -1.70 2.78 3.95
N LYS A 417 -1.10 3.89 3.48
CA LYS A 417 0.34 3.98 3.22
C LYS A 417 1.18 3.77 4.48
N TYR A 418 0.84 4.49 5.55
CA TYR A 418 1.61 4.43 6.79
C TYR A 418 1.28 3.19 7.63
N THR A 419 0.01 2.79 7.66
CA THR A 419 -0.42 1.56 8.35
C THR A 419 0.13 0.32 7.67
N GLY A 420 0.22 0.29 6.33
CA GLY A 420 0.88 -0.79 5.58
C GLY A 420 2.38 -0.91 5.89
N LEU A 421 3.09 0.21 6.05
CA LEU A 421 4.50 0.19 6.48
C LEU A 421 4.65 -0.34 7.92
N LYS A 422 3.73 0.01 8.84
CA LYS A 422 3.69 -0.54 10.20
C LYS A 422 3.44 -2.04 10.17
N LEU A 423 2.41 -2.48 9.44
CA LEU A 423 2.07 -3.88 9.27
C LEU A 423 3.26 -4.67 8.71
N GLY A 424 3.97 -4.13 7.72
CA GLY A 424 5.16 -4.76 7.13
C GLY A 424 6.41 -4.73 8.01
N GLY A 425 6.36 -4.10 9.20
CA GLY A 425 7.53 -3.98 10.08
C GLY A 425 8.63 -3.04 9.54
N VAL A 426 8.28 -2.18 8.57
CA VAL A 426 9.21 -1.24 7.93
C VAL A 426 8.80 0.22 8.11
N TYR A 427 8.08 0.52 9.19
CA TYR A 427 7.72 1.89 9.56
C TYR A 427 8.91 2.59 10.22
N GLY A 428 9.46 3.61 9.59
CA GLY A 428 10.65 4.32 10.05
C GLY A 428 10.44 5.80 10.38
N PHE A 429 9.18 6.27 10.45
CA PHE A 429 8.90 7.66 10.78
C PHE A 429 9.00 7.92 12.29
N TYR A 430 9.29 9.18 12.65
CA TYR A 430 9.41 9.67 14.03
C TYR A 430 10.47 8.92 14.86
N PRO A 431 11.73 8.78 14.36
CA PRO A 431 12.81 8.23 15.19
C PRO A 431 13.08 9.12 16.39
N ARG A 432 13.37 8.52 17.54
CA ARG A 432 13.67 9.25 18.77
C ARG A 432 15.17 9.39 18.97
N PHE A 433 15.63 10.63 19.04
CA PHE A 433 17.02 10.95 19.38
C PHE A 433 17.14 11.45 20.81
N THR A 434 18.18 11.05 21.53
CA THR A 434 18.41 11.31 22.96
C THR A 434 19.69 12.10 23.19
N GLY A 435 19.86 13.21 22.50
CA GLY A 435 21.04 14.04 22.67
C GLY A 435 21.14 15.14 21.62
N PRO A 436 22.19 15.93 21.68
CA PRO A 436 22.40 17.00 20.72
C PRO A 436 22.62 16.44 19.33
N GLN A 437 21.97 17.03 18.33
CA GLN A 437 22.10 16.62 16.93
C GLN A 437 23.40 17.20 16.34
N ARG A 438 24.42 16.36 16.30
CA ARG A 438 25.73 16.62 15.66
C ARG A 438 25.86 15.79 14.39
N SER A 439 27.08 15.65 13.86
CA SER A 439 27.37 14.68 12.78
C SER A 439 27.07 13.24 13.18
N THR A 440 27.15 12.95 14.50
CA THR A 440 26.61 11.73 15.11
C THR A 440 25.56 12.11 16.15
N VAL A 441 24.61 11.22 16.40
CA VAL A 441 23.54 11.40 17.37
C VAL A 441 23.19 10.07 18.02
N LYS A 442 22.78 10.10 19.28
CA LYS A 442 22.29 8.91 19.99
C LYS A 442 20.82 8.68 19.67
N ALA A 443 20.51 7.57 18.99
CA ALA A 443 19.14 7.09 18.77
C ALA A 443 18.71 6.20 19.95
N ALA A 444 17.46 6.33 20.42
CA ALA A 444 16.99 5.70 21.63
C ALA A 444 17.17 4.17 21.69
N GLU A 445 17.04 3.52 20.54
CA GLU A 445 17.04 2.04 20.46
C GLU A 445 18.27 1.46 19.70
N LEU A 446 19.09 2.32 19.09
CA LEU A 446 20.17 1.92 18.18
C LEU A 446 21.57 2.35 18.61
N GLY A 447 21.68 3.15 19.68
CA GLY A 447 22.95 3.71 20.11
C GLY A 447 23.39 4.93 19.28
N GLU A 448 24.70 5.12 19.11
CA GLU A 448 25.26 6.24 18.34
C GLU A 448 25.24 5.92 16.84
N ILE A 449 24.71 6.86 16.06
CA ILE A 449 24.56 6.75 14.60
C ILE A 449 25.04 8.02 13.89
N VAL A 450 25.53 7.88 12.66
CA VAL A 450 25.91 9.00 11.78
C VAL A 450 24.63 9.66 11.24
N LEU A 451 24.52 10.98 11.39
CA LEU A 451 23.33 11.76 11.04
C LEU A 451 23.53 12.47 9.70
N LEU A 452 23.24 11.78 8.58
CA LEU A 452 23.32 12.37 7.24
C LEU A 452 22.02 13.05 6.80
N GLY A 453 20.87 12.61 7.34
CA GLY A 453 19.55 13.13 6.98
C GLY A 453 19.13 14.40 7.75
N THR A 454 20.06 15.25 8.16
CA THR A 454 19.76 16.51 8.87
C THR A 454 19.84 17.73 7.96
N ASN A 455 18.98 18.72 8.18
CA ASN A 455 19.06 20.02 7.53
C ASN A 455 20.03 21.00 8.24
N SER A 456 20.77 20.57 9.27
CA SER A 456 21.77 21.39 9.97
C SER A 456 23.06 21.49 9.16
N TYR A 457 22.99 22.07 7.98
CA TYR A 457 24.06 22.07 6.96
C TYR A 457 25.42 22.56 7.49
N LEU A 458 25.41 23.57 8.37
CA LEU A 458 26.63 24.17 8.92
C LEU A 458 27.02 23.58 10.29
N GLY A 459 26.20 22.69 10.86
CA GLY A 459 26.46 22.08 12.18
C GLY A 459 26.46 23.09 13.33
N LEU A 460 25.68 24.16 13.24
CA LEU A 460 25.69 25.25 14.22
C LEU A 460 24.77 25.01 15.43
N ALA A 461 23.90 24.00 15.40
CA ALA A 461 22.96 23.70 16.48
C ALA A 461 23.62 23.39 17.83
N THR A 462 24.87 22.99 17.81
CA THR A 462 25.67 22.70 19.02
C THR A 462 26.92 23.57 19.12
N HIS A 463 26.99 24.65 18.35
CA HIS A 463 28.12 25.58 18.42
C HIS A 463 28.09 26.34 19.75
N PRO A 464 29.19 26.39 20.52
CA PRO A 464 29.20 26.99 21.87
C PRO A 464 28.66 28.42 21.89
N GLU A 465 29.05 29.26 20.96
CA GLU A 465 28.62 30.65 20.87
C GLU A 465 27.11 30.78 20.59
N VAL A 466 26.57 29.89 19.74
CA VAL A 466 25.12 29.86 19.43
C VAL A 466 24.31 29.40 20.62
N VAL A 467 24.79 28.36 21.31
CA VAL A 467 24.14 27.82 22.52
C VAL A 467 24.15 28.88 23.65
N GLU A 468 25.27 29.54 23.89
CA GLU A 468 25.36 30.54 24.96
C GLU A 468 24.52 31.78 24.64
N ALA A 469 24.52 32.26 23.41
CA ALA A 469 23.64 33.37 23.01
C ALA A 469 22.17 33.08 23.28
N SER A 470 21.73 31.86 22.97
CA SER A 470 20.37 31.37 23.23
C SER A 470 20.07 31.34 24.75
N ALA A 471 20.98 30.82 25.55
CA ALA A 471 20.86 30.73 27.00
C ALA A 471 20.81 32.10 27.66
N GLU A 472 21.69 33.02 27.23
CA GLU A 472 21.72 34.39 27.75
C GLU A 472 20.43 35.17 27.43
N ALA A 473 19.94 35.03 26.19
CA ALA A 473 18.66 35.65 25.81
C ALA A 473 17.48 35.10 26.67
N THR A 474 17.50 33.82 26.99
CA THR A 474 16.50 33.23 27.91
C THR A 474 16.60 33.84 29.32
N ARG A 475 17.80 34.01 29.85
CA ARG A 475 18.01 34.64 31.15
C ARG A 475 17.52 36.10 31.16
N ARG A 476 17.77 36.85 30.07
CA ARG A 476 17.45 38.28 30.00
C ARG A 476 15.98 38.56 29.68
N TYR A 477 15.37 37.84 28.77
CA TYR A 477 14.02 38.14 28.24
C TYR A 477 12.96 37.13 28.68
N GLY A 478 13.33 36.05 29.32
CA GLY A 478 12.42 34.92 29.58
C GLY A 478 12.29 33.95 28.39
N THR A 479 11.37 32.99 28.52
CA THR A 479 11.19 31.90 27.56
C THR A 479 10.37 32.27 26.32
N GLY A 480 9.61 33.38 26.38
CA GLY A 480 8.75 33.85 25.29
C GLY A 480 8.26 35.26 25.50
N CYS A 481 7.57 35.83 24.51
CA CYS A 481 7.12 37.22 24.51
C CYS A 481 5.67 37.39 24.96
N SER A 482 4.92 36.31 25.14
CA SER A 482 3.50 36.28 25.57
C SER A 482 2.56 37.17 24.73
N GLY A 483 2.88 37.36 23.45
CA GLY A 483 2.06 38.17 22.54
C GLY A 483 2.53 38.09 21.10
N SER A 484 1.74 38.67 20.20
CA SER A 484 2.08 38.77 18.79
C SER A 484 3.04 39.92 18.52
N PRO A 485 3.80 39.89 17.41
CA PRO A 485 4.68 41.00 17.04
C PRO A 485 3.99 42.35 16.93
N LEU A 486 2.74 42.37 16.47
CA LEU A 486 1.94 43.60 16.30
C LEU A 486 1.63 44.30 17.61
N LEU A 487 1.57 43.56 18.74
CA LEU A 487 1.18 44.07 20.03
C LEU A 487 2.42 44.23 20.96
N ASN A 488 2.58 43.32 21.92
CA ASN A 488 3.65 43.37 22.93
C ASN A 488 4.81 42.42 22.66
N GLY A 489 4.79 41.68 21.56
CA GLY A 489 5.76 40.59 21.28
C GLY A 489 7.03 41.03 20.58
N THR A 490 7.20 42.31 20.18
CA THR A 490 8.42 42.79 19.53
C THR A 490 9.46 43.25 20.56
N LEU A 491 10.63 42.64 20.54
CA LEU A 491 11.79 42.97 21.36
C LEU A 491 12.84 43.73 20.54
N ASP A 492 13.75 44.46 21.21
CA ASP A 492 14.95 45.06 20.64
C ASP A 492 15.81 44.04 19.86
N LEU A 493 15.90 42.81 20.36
CA LEU A 493 16.55 41.68 19.75
C LEU A 493 15.95 41.31 18.36
N HIS A 494 14.61 41.39 18.23
CA HIS A 494 13.95 41.13 16.96
C HIS A 494 14.30 42.21 15.92
N VAL A 495 14.21 43.48 16.32
CA VAL A 495 14.52 44.62 15.47
C VAL A 495 15.97 44.57 14.99
N SER A 496 16.93 44.25 15.86
CA SER A 496 18.33 44.11 15.55
C SER A 496 18.56 42.98 14.54
N LEU A 497 17.88 41.81 14.70
CA LEU A 497 17.98 40.68 13.79
C LEU A 497 17.40 41.03 12.40
N GLU A 498 16.25 41.72 12.34
CA GLU A 498 15.66 42.18 11.09
C GLU A 498 16.60 43.09 10.31
N GLN A 499 17.26 44.03 11.01
CA GLN A 499 18.25 44.94 10.40
C GLN A 499 19.47 44.18 9.87
N GLU A 500 19.97 43.21 10.64
CA GLU A 500 21.16 42.43 10.23
C GLU A 500 20.82 41.52 9.03
N LEU A 501 19.65 40.92 8.97
CA LEU A 501 19.19 40.11 7.83
C LEU A 501 18.98 40.94 6.56
N ALA A 502 18.37 42.12 6.70
CA ALA A 502 18.21 43.06 5.61
C ALA A 502 19.59 43.48 5.04
N CYS A 503 20.52 43.86 5.90
CA CYS A 503 21.91 44.20 5.54
C CYS A 503 22.63 43.01 4.90
N PHE A 504 22.49 41.80 5.47
CA PHE A 504 23.10 40.57 4.96
C PHE A 504 22.71 40.28 3.51
N LEU A 505 21.40 40.44 3.18
CA LEU A 505 20.90 40.24 1.84
C LEU A 505 21.01 41.49 0.92
N GLY A 506 21.43 42.65 1.46
CA GLY A 506 21.40 43.90 0.70
C GLY A 506 20.00 44.34 0.31
N LYS A 507 19.01 44.05 1.14
CA LYS A 507 17.63 44.46 0.97
C LYS A 507 17.29 45.62 1.91
N PRO A 508 16.33 46.53 1.56
CA PRO A 508 15.99 47.69 2.37
C PRO A 508 15.29 47.35 3.71
N ALA A 509 14.64 46.20 3.84
CA ALA A 509 13.95 45.80 5.05
C ALA A 509 13.81 44.29 5.17
N ALA A 510 13.59 43.79 6.39
CA ALA A 510 13.16 42.43 6.67
C ALA A 510 12.11 42.40 7.81
N VAL A 511 11.30 41.34 7.86
CA VAL A 511 10.36 41.02 8.93
C VAL A 511 10.51 39.56 9.36
N LEU A 512 10.50 39.32 10.65
CA LEU A 512 10.62 37.97 11.25
C LEU A 512 9.26 37.28 11.32
N CYS A 513 9.26 35.94 11.20
CA CYS A 513 8.12 35.06 11.46
C CYS A 513 8.54 33.92 12.36
N SER A 514 7.57 33.32 13.07
CA SER A 514 7.83 32.25 14.05
C SER A 514 8.31 30.95 13.41
N THR A 515 8.02 30.70 12.13
CA THR A 515 8.56 29.58 11.35
C THR A 515 8.73 29.97 9.88
N GLY A 516 9.57 29.25 9.13
CA GLY A 516 9.68 29.43 7.69
C GLY A 516 8.37 29.12 6.95
N TYR A 517 7.60 28.12 7.41
CA TYR A 517 6.28 27.81 6.85
C TYR A 517 5.33 29.00 6.97
N GLN A 518 5.27 29.63 8.15
CA GLN A 518 4.46 30.83 8.37
C GLN A 518 4.95 32.04 7.58
N SER A 519 6.25 32.16 7.32
CA SER A 519 6.78 33.22 6.46
C SER A 519 6.16 33.19 5.06
N ASN A 520 6.13 32.00 4.44
CA ASN A 520 5.48 31.82 3.13
C ASN A 520 3.99 32.13 3.19
N LEU A 521 3.27 31.63 4.20
CA LEU A 521 1.85 31.93 4.36
C LEU A 521 1.60 33.43 4.57
N ALA A 522 2.36 34.08 5.44
CA ALA A 522 2.18 35.50 5.73
C ALA A 522 2.43 36.39 4.50
N ALA A 523 3.52 36.12 3.78
CA ALA A 523 3.89 36.95 2.62
C ALA A 523 2.92 36.78 1.46
N ILE A 524 2.71 35.54 1.01
CA ILE A 524 1.92 35.29 -0.21
C ILE A 524 0.44 35.62 0.02
N SER A 525 -0.12 35.28 1.18
CA SER A 525 -1.53 35.62 1.47
C SER A 525 -1.77 37.13 1.71
N ALA A 526 -0.73 37.89 2.06
CA ALA A 526 -0.84 39.35 2.14
C ALA A 526 -0.69 40.02 0.77
N LEU A 527 0.22 39.51 -0.08
CA LEU A 527 0.57 40.15 -1.36
C LEU A 527 -0.37 39.79 -2.51
N CYS A 528 -1.10 38.68 -2.39
CA CYS A 528 -1.93 38.17 -3.47
C CYS A 528 -3.37 38.03 -2.99
N GLU A 529 -4.33 38.32 -3.88
CA GLU A 529 -5.76 38.30 -3.64
C GLU A 529 -6.54 37.76 -4.86
N SER A 530 -7.85 37.64 -4.74
CA SER A 530 -8.70 37.24 -5.85
C SER A 530 -8.50 38.17 -7.06
N GLY A 531 -8.33 37.61 -8.26
CA GLY A 531 -8.00 38.32 -9.50
C GLY A 531 -6.50 38.34 -9.83
N ASP A 532 -5.62 38.02 -8.86
CA ASP A 532 -4.18 37.86 -9.12
C ASP A 532 -3.86 36.48 -9.67
N MET A 533 -2.66 36.31 -10.20
CA MET A 533 -2.16 35.05 -10.73
C MET A 533 -0.80 34.69 -10.10
N ILE A 534 -0.76 33.60 -9.37
CA ILE A 534 0.46 33.01 -8.82
C ILE A 534 0.95 31.93 -9.79
N ILE A 535 2.21 32.04 -10.25
CA ILE A 535 2.83 31.08 -11.17
C ILE A 535 3.92 30.33 -10.40
N GLN A 536 3.76 29.02 -10.23
CA GLN A 536 4.64 28.22 -9.37
C GLN A 536 5.33 27.08 -10.10
N ASP A 537 6.57 26.74 -9.68
CA ASP A 537 7.19 25.48 -10.06
C ASP A 537 6.40 24.30 -9.49
N ALA A 538 6.28 23.23 -10.28
CA ALA A 538 5.51 22.05 -9.92
C ALA A 538 6.08 21.29 -8.70
N LEU A 539 7.36 21.47 -8.37
CA LEU A 539 8.04 20.83 -7.25
C LEU A 539 8.31 21.76 -6.05
N ASN A 540 7.73 22.95 -6.04
CA ASN A 540 7.83 23.86 -4.91
C ASN A 540 7.45 23.23 -3.58
N HIS A 541 7.98 23.73 -2.48
CA HIS A 541 7.66 23.32 -1.14
C HIS A 541 6.17 23.50 -0.82
N ARG A 542 5.62 22.60 -0.02
CA ARG A 542 4.20 22.56 0.32
C ARG A 542 3.66 23.88 0.87
N SER A 543 4.44 24.63 1.64
CA SER A 543 4.03 25.92 2.20
C SER A 543 3.68 26.96 1.12
N LEU A 544 4.33 26.93 -0.04
CA LEU A 544 4.06 27.83 -1.16
C LEU A 544 2.69 27.52 -1.80
N PHE A 545 2.36 26.22 -1.93
CA PHE A 545 1.01 25.81 -2.40
C PHE A 545 -0.08 26.15 -1.41
N ASP A 546 0.18 25.97 -0.11
CA ASP A 546 -0.81 26.28 0.92
C ASP A 546 -1.01 27.80 1.05
N ALA A 547 0.05 28.58 0.90
CA ALA A 547 -0.01 30.05 0.86
C ALA A 547 -0.81 30.56 -0.36
N ALA A 548 -0.60 29.98 -1.54
CA ALA A 548 -1.37 30.31 -2.73
C ALA A 548 -2.87 30.01 -2.55
N ARG A 549 -3.21 28.88 -1.93
CA ARG A 549 -4.61 28.55 -1.62
C ARG A 549 -5.23 29.51 -0.61
N LEU A 550 -4.44 29.90 0.42
CA LEU A 550 -4.89 30.80 1.47
C LEU A 550 -5.13 32.23 0.95
N SER A 551 -4.37 32.68 -0.06
CA SER A 551 -4.49 34.01 -0.63
C SER A 551 -5.81 34.26 -1.36
N GLY A 552 -6.49 33.20 -1.82
CA GLY A 552 -7.66 33.30 -2.69
C GLY A 552 -7.35 33.71 -4.15
N ALA A 553 -6.08 33.88 -4.50
CA ALA A 553 -5.64 34.14 -5.87
C ALA A 553 -5.72 32.85 -6.72
N ASP A 554 -5.84 33.02 -8.03
CA ASP A 554 -5.66 31.92 -8.95
C ASP A 554 -4.19 31.52 -9.00
N PHE A 555 -3.92 30.21 -9.13
CA PHE A 555 -2.54 29.77 -9.34
C PHE A 555 -2.42 28.73 -10.46
N THR A 556 -1.30 28.76 -11.13
CA THR A 556 -0.95 27.80 -12.19
C THR A 556 0.47 27.30 -11.99
N LEU A 557 0.73 26.10 -12.55
CA LEU A 557 2.04 25.45 -12.42
C LEU A 557 2.77 25.44 -13.75
N TYR A 558 4.09 25.63 -13.68
CA TYR A 558 4.97 25.24 -14.79
C TYR A 558 5.76 23.98 -14.42
N ARG A 559 6.18 23.23 -15.42
CA ARG A 559 6.97 22.01 -15.22
C ARG A 559 8.29 22.38 -14.58
N HIS A 560 8.76 21.53 -13.67
CA HIS A 560 9.96 21.76 -12.89
C HIS A 560 11.12 22.22 -13.76
N ASN A 561 11.63 23.40 -13.43
CA ASN A 561 12.78 24.08 -14.05
C ASN A 561 12.71 24.19 -15.59
N ASP A 562 11.49 24.14 -16.18
CA ASP A 562 11.24 24.27 -17.63
C ASP A 562 10.90 25.72 -17.98
N MET A 563 11.90 26.47 -18.37
CA MET A 563 11.79 27.90 -18.69
C MET A 563 10.95 28.17 -19.94
N ASP A 564 10.94 27.26 -20.90
CA ASP A 564 10.06 27.34 -22.07
C ASP A 564 8.59 27.19 -21.68
N HIS A 565 8.30 26.27 -20.73
CA HIS A 565 6.95 26.15 -20.21
C HIS A 565 6.56 27.38 -19.39
N LEU A 566 7.45 27.89 -18.55
CA LEU A 566 7.21 29.15 -17.82
C LEU A 566 6.88 30.31 -18.79
N ALA A 567 7.67 30.48 -19.85
CA ALA A 567 7.40 31.51 -20.86
C ALA A 567 6.03 31.35 -21.56
N ARG A 568 5.61 30.09 -21.79
CA ARG A 568 4.24 29.83 -22.34
C ARG A 568 3.14 30.19 -21.35
N VAL A 569 3.34 29.88 -20.06
CA VAL A 569 2.38 30.21 -18.98
C VAL A 569 2.28 31.72 -18.84
N LEU A 570 3.40 32.43 -18.85
CA LEU A 570 3.44 33.90 -18.75
C LEU A 570 2.66 34.57 -19.89
N ARG A 571 2.80 34.10 -21.13
CA ARG A 571 2.00 34.61 -22.27
C ARG A 571 0.51 34.34 -22.11
N ARG A 572 0.12 33.17 -21.58
CA ARG A 572 -1.31 32.80 -21.38
C ARG A 572 -1.99 33.60 -20.25
N THR A 573 -1.21 34.11 -19.31
CA THR A 573 -1.70 34.87 -18.16
C THR A 573 -1.49 36.38 -18.32
N GLU A 574 -1.18 36.86 -19.53
CA GLU A 574 -1.01 38.27 -19.82
C GLU A 574 -2.26 39.08 -19.48
N GLY A 575 -2.07 40.33 -19.05
CA GLY A 575 -3.17 41.22 -18.63
C GLY A 575 -3.61 41.08 -17.17
N ARG A 576 -3.04 40.11 -16.41
CA ARG A 576 -3.29 39.94 -14.96
C ARG A 576 -2.09 40.48 -14.12
N ARG A 577 -2.37 40.82 -12.84
CA ARG A 577 -1.31 41.06 -11.86
C ARG A 577 -0.68 39.69 -11.54
N ARG A 578 0.64 39.54 -11.64
CA ARG A 578 1.31 38.24 -11.61
C ARG A 578 2.53 38.23 -10.71
N ILE A 579 2.72 37.10 -10.04
CA ILE A 579 3.94 36.81 -9.28
C ILE A 579 4.45 35.41 -9.60
N ILE A 580 5.75 35.26 -9.87
CA ILE A 580 6.42 33.97 -9.97
C ILE A 580 6.91 33.59 -8.58
N VAL A 581 6.55 32.39 -8.12
CA VAL A 581 6.93 31.86 -6.80
C VAL A 581 7.75 30.58 -6.99
N VAL A 582 8.97 30.55 -6.45
CA VAL A 582 9.92 29.45 -6.70
C VAL A 582 10.80 29.17 -5.51
N ASP A 583 11.07 27.88 -5.21
CA ASP A 583 12.17 27.46 -4.34
C ASP A 583 13.50 27.69 -5.07
N ALA A 584 14.47 28.31 -4.41
CA ALA A 584 15.80 28.51 -4.97
C ALA A 584 16.59 27.20 -5.08
N VAL A 585 16.40 26.30 -4.11
CA VAL A 585 16.92 24.93 -4.08
C VAL A 585 15.80 23.98 -3.66
N PHE A 586 15.51 22.99 -4.49
CA PHE A 586 14.45 22.03 -4.26
C PHE A 586 14.88 20.95 -3.27
N SER A 587 14.11 20.79 -2.21
CA SER A 587 14.49 20.02 -1.02
C SER A 587 14.64 18.51 -1.25
N MET A 588 13.97 17.96 -2.26
CA MET A 588 13.98 16.51 -2.55
C MET A 588 14.97 16.17 -3.68
N GLU A 589 15.02 17.00 -4.69
CA GLU A 589 15.83 16.81 -5.90
C GLU A 589 17.27 17.36 -5.74
N GLY A 590 17.46 18.32 -4.82
CA GLY A 590 18.72 19.03 -4.66
C GLY A 590 19.05 19.96 -5.81
N THR A 591 18.17 20.13 -6.81
CA THR A 591 18.39 21.01 -7.98
C THR A 591 18.26 22.48 -7.60
N VAL A 592 18.96 23.33 -8.35
CA VAL A 592 18.89 24.79 -8.25
C VAL A 592 17.94 25.32 -9.31
N ALA A 593 17.08 26.26 -8.96
CA ALA A 593 16.23 26.94 -9.92
C ALA A 593 17.05 27.83 -10.87
N ASP A 594 16.65 27.90 -12.13
CA ASP A 594 17.23 28.85 -13.11
C ASP A 594 16.69 30.27 -12.84
N LEU A 595 17.13 30.83 -11.70
CA LEU A 595 16.71 32.16 -11.25
C LEU A 595 17.15 33.27 -12.20
N ALA A 596 18.17 33.07 -12.99
CA ALA A 596 18.61 34.04 -13.98
C ALA A 596 17.58 34.18 -15.10
N THR A 597 17.17 33.08 -15.71
CA THR A 597 16.15 33.08 -16.75
C THR A 597 14.78 33.45 -16.19
N ILE A 598 14.44 33.04 -14.96
CA ILE A 598 13.20 33.44 -14.27
C ILE A 598 13.16 34.98 -14.14
N ALA A 599 14.23 35.61 -13.70
CA ALA A 599 14.34 37.07 -13.58
C ALA A 599 14.17 37.77 -14.95
N GLU A 600 14.82 37.26 -16.01
CA GLU A 600 14.66 37.80 -17.36
C GLU A 600 13.22 37.68 -17.88
N LEU A 601 12.58 36.55 -17.65
CA LEU A 601 11.20 36.35 -18.03
C LEU A 601 10.25 37.25 -17.22
N ALA A 602 10.50 37.41 -15.93
CA ALA A 602 9.73 38.29 -15.07
C ALA A 602 9.79 39.75 -15.55
N ASP A 603 10.98 40.28 -15.85
CA ASP A 603 11.14 41.63 -16.39
C ASP A 603 10.43 41.80 -17.73
N ARG A 604 10.63 40.85 -18.65
CA ARG A 604 10.02 40.86 -19.99
C ARG A 604 8.49 40.89 -19.95
N HIS A 605 7.90 40.18 -18.99
CA HIS A 605 6.45 40.02 -18.87
C HIS A 605 5.84 40.90 -17.78
N GLY A 606 6.61 41.75 -17.09
CA GLY A 606 6.13 42.63 -16.03
C GLY A 606 5.56 41.88 -14.83
N CYS A 607 6.26 40.84 -14.38
CA CYS A 607 5.90 40.02 -13.22
C CYS A 607 6.83 40.31 -12.03
N ARG A 608 6.37 40.05 -10.81
CA ARG A 608 7.20 40.04 -9.60
C ARG A 608 7.75 38.65 -9.35
N VAL A 609 8.86 38.56 -8.60
CA VAL A 609 9.51 37.30 -8.24
C VAL A 609 9.61 37.18 -6.74
N TYR A 610 9.05 36.09 -6.22
CA TYR A 610 9.18 35.60 -4.85
C TYR A 610 10.07 34.38 -4.85
N VAL A 611 11.19 34.40 -4.10
CA VAL A 611 12.10 33.28 -4.00
C VAL A 611 12.22 32.77 -2.56
N ASP A 612 12.10 31.45 -2.38
CA ASP A 612 12.34 30.76 -1.11
C ASP A 612 13.78 30.22 -1.10
N GLU A 613 14.65 30.86 -0.36
CA GLU A 613 16.08 30.52 -0.23
C GLU A 613 16.36 29.55 0.92
N SER A 614 15.36 28.89 1.48
CA SER A 614 15.46 28.09 2.71
C SER A 614 16.54 27.02 2.69
N HIS A 615 16.81 26.38 1.54
CA HIS A 615 17.85 25.36 1.36
C HIS A 615 19.18 25.90 0.83
N ALA A 616 19.23 27.17 0.41
CA ALA A 616 20.41 27.80 -0.13
C ALA A 616 21.11 28.75 0.85
N LEU A 617 20.33 29.42 1.72
CA LEU A 617 20.88 30.33 2.73
C LEU A 617 21.88 29.64 3.67
N GLY A 618 23.01 30.32 3.90
CA GLY A 618 24.12 29.79 4.69
C GLY A 618 25.01 28.82 3.92
N VAL A 619 24.57 28.30 2.75
CA VAL A 619 25.30 27.29 1.96
C VAL A 619 25.84 27.86 0.65
N LEU A 620 24.99 28.51 -0.14
CA LEU A 620 25.32 28.96 -1.49
C LEU A 620 25.61 30.46 -1.55
N GLY A 621 26.40 30.85 -2.55
CA GLY A 621 26.70 32.21 -2.87
C GLY A 621 27.74 32.87 -1.96
N PRO A 622 28.15 34.13 -2.31
CA PRO A 622 29.04 34.90 -1.49
C PRO A 622 28.52 35.05 -0.05
N ASP A 623 29.36 34.73 0.93
CA ASP A 623 29.03 34.75 2.37
C ASP A 623 27.80 33.89 2.77
N GLY A 624 27.32 32.99 1.89
CA GLY A 624 26.14 32.19 2.14
C GLY A 624 24.81 32.93 1.96
N ARG A 625 24.78 33.96 1.09
CA ARG A 625 23.56 34.76 0.83
C ARG A 625 22.53 34.11 -0.06
N GLY A 626 22.73 32.85 -0.43
CA GLY A 626 21.76 32.04 -1.16
C GLY A 626 22.05 31.86 -2.65
N ALA A 627 21.18 31.12 -3.33
CA ALA A 627 21.33 30.82 -4.77
C ALA A 627 21.15 32.06 -5.65
N SER A 628 20.22 32.95 -5.30
CA SER A 628 20.03 34.22 -6.01
C SER A 628 21.33 35.07 -6.03
N ALA A 629 22.06 35.08 -4.91
CA ALA A 629 23.35 35.75 -4.81
C ALA A 629 24.45 35.03 -5.60
N ALA A 630 24.45 33.68 -5.56
CA ALA A 630 25.37 32.85 -6.32
C ALA A 630 25.24 33.09 -7.84
N LEU A 631 24.02 33.28 -8.32
CA LEU A 631 23.69 33.54 -9.72
C LEU A 631 23.73 35.03 -10.11
N GLY A 632 24.06 35.94 -9.16
CA GLY A 632 24.17 37.39 -9.42
C GLY A 632 22.84 38.10 -9.62
N VAL A 633 21.72 37.50 -9.28
CA VAL A 633 20.36 38.01 -9.52
C VAL A 633 19.57 38.41 -8.26
N LEU A 634 20.21 38.41 -7.08
CA LEU A 634 19.58 38.73 -5.80
C LEU A 634 18.87 40.10 -5.82
N ALA A 635 19.43 41.10 -6.48
CA ALA A 635 18.81 42.42 -6.59
C ALA A 635 17.47 42.42 -7.36
N ARG A 636 17.28 41.43 -8.27
CA ARG A 636 16.08 41.27 -9.12
C ARG A 636 14.97 40.45 -8.47
N MET A 637 15.26 39.86 -7.31
CA MET A 637 14.23 39.15 -6.52
C MET A 637 13.47 40.18 -5.70
N ASP A 638 12.17 40.36 -5.96
CA ASP A 638 11.35 41.35 -5.26
C ASP A 638 11.16 41.00 -3.78
N VAL A 639 10.94 39.72 -3.51
CA VAL A 639 10.77 39.18 -2.16
C VAL A 639 11.65 37.94 -1.97
N VAL A 640 12.47 37.98 -0.93
CA VAL A 640 13.33 36.86 -0.53
C VAL A 640 12.86 36.32 0.80
N MET A 641 12.51 35.07 0.83
CA MET A 641 12.16 34.33 2.06
C MET A 641 13.33 33.45 2.50
N GLY A 642 13.53 33.31 3.80
CA GLY A 642 14.47 32.36 4.39
C GLY A 642 14.00 31.76 5.69
N THR A 643 14.58 30.61 6.05
CA THR A 643 14.28 29.94 7.32
C THR A 643 15.52 29.84 8.22
N PHE A 644 15.29 29.85 9.53
CA PHE A 644 16.35 29.63 10.53
C PHE A 644 16.53 28.16 10.92
N SER A 645 15.59 27.30 10.51
CA SER A 645 15.53 25.91 10.97
C SER A 645 16.54 24.95 10.29
N LYS A 646 17.40 25.49 9.45
CA LYS A 646 18.39 24.71 8.69
C LYS A 646 19.82 25.22 9.02
N SER A 647 20.46 25.95 8.12
CA SER A 647 21.83 26.45 8.31
C SER A 647 22.01 27.28 9.57
N PHE A 648 21.01 28.07 9.98
CA PHE A 648 21.10 28.94 11.17
C PHE A 648 20.65 28.29 12.47
N ALA A 649 20.43 26.98 12.47
CA ALA A 649 20.36 26.11 13.66
C ALA A 649 19.32 26.50 14.74
N SER A 650 18.22 27.15 14.34
CA SER A 650 17.17 27.64 15.24
C SER A 650 15.78 27.30 14.73
N VAL A 651 14.76 27.95 15.18
CA VAL A 651 13.41 27.95 14.64
C VAL A 651 13.04 29.37 14.21
N GLY A 652 12.20 29.51 13.19
CA GLY A 652 11.79 30.80 12.67
C GLY A 652 12.04 30.94 11.18
N GLY A 653 11.68 32.11 10.65
CA GLY A 653 11.95 32.52 9.29
C GLY A 653 11.82 34.03 9.16
N PHE A 654 12.08 34.52 7.96
CA PHE A 654 12.00 35.94 7.66
C PHE A 654 11.63 36.16 6.19
N ILE A 655 11.21 37.38 5.92
CA ILE A 655 10.96 37.90 4.58
C ILE A 655 11.74 39.19 4.43
N ALA A 656 12.48 39.34 3.33
CA ALA A 656 13.23 40.55 3.01
C ALA A 656 12.85 41.07 1.61
N GLY A 657 12.84 42.39 1.48
CA GLY A 657 12.46 43.07 0.23
C GLY A 657 12.49 44.60 0.38
N ASP A 658 11.79 45.27 -0.52
CA ASP A 658 11.58 46.70 -0.42
C ASP A 658 10.74 47.07 0.81
N ARG A 659 11.11 48.19 1.48
CA ARG A 659 10.46 48.64 2.72
C ARG A 659 8.92 48.67 2.64
N PRO A 660 8.28 49.27 1.62
CA PRO A 660 6.83 49.29 1.53
C PRO A 660 6.20 47.89 1.44
N VAL A 661 6.86 46.95 0.76
CA VAL A 661 6.40 45.57 0.63
C VAL A 661 6.49 44.83 1.98
N VAL A 662 7.63 44.95 2.66
CA VAL A 662 7.87 44.35 3.97
C VAL A 662 6.93 44.94 5.03
N ASP A 663 6.72 46.26 5.03
CA ASP A 663 5.80 46.92 5.95
C ASP A 663 4.34 46.52 5.69
N TYR A 664 3.95 46.31 4.43
CA TYR A 664 2.63 45.80 4.07
C TYR A 664 2.44 44.37 4.61
N ILE A 665 3.41 43.47 4.43
CA ILE A 665 3.37 42.10 4.95
C ILE A 665 3.31 42.11 6.49
N ARG A 666 4.08 43.01 7.16
CA ARG A 666 4.10 43.18 8.61
C ARG A 666 2.73 43.46 9.19
N HIS A 667 1.88 44.23 8.48
CA HIS A 667 0.56 44.64 8.98
C HIS A 667 -0.58 43.77 8.48
N ASN A 668 -0.40 43.09 7.32
CA ASN A 668 -1.49 42.35 6.65
C ASN A 668 -1.25 40.84 6.58
N GLY A 669 -0.02 40.38 6.85
CA GLY A 669 0.32 38.96 6.83
C GLY A 669 -0.26 38.21 8.04
N SER A 670 -1.37 37.52 7.85
CA SER A 670 -2.09 36.85 8.97
C SER A 670 -1.20 35.86 9.74
N GLY A 671 -0.28 35.15 9.07
CA GLY A 671 0.68 34.23 9.67
C GLY A 671 1.74 34.94 10.56
N HIS A 672 1.90 36.27 10.44
CA HIS A 672 2.74 37.11 11.29
C HIS A 672 1.89 37.80 12.37
N VAL A 673 0.82 38.48 11.96
CA VAL A 673 -0.01 39.31 12.85
C VAL A 673 -0.71 38.49 13.94
N PHE A 674 -1.24 37.32 13.59
CA PHE A 674 -2.01 36.45 14.50
C PHE A 674 -1.21 35.28 15.06
N SER A 675 0.12 35.37 15.04
CA SER A 675 1.04 34.38 15.62
C SER A 675 1.76 34.96 16.85
N ALA A 676 2.18 34.09 17.76
CA ALA A 676 3.14 34.47 18.80
C ALA A 676 4.48 34.84 18.15
N SER A 677 5.18 35.78 18.77
CA SER A 677 6.51 36.23 18.32
C SER A 677 7.55 35.11 18.41
N LEU A 678 8.59 35.23 17.60
CA LEU A 678 9.76 34.36 17.67
C LEU A 678 10.35 34.41 19.10
N PRO A 679 10.58 33.25 19.77
CA PRO A 679 11.16 33.26 21.13
C PRO A 679 12.52 33.93 21.16
N PRO A 680 12.84 34.66 22.27
CA PRO A 680 14.11 35.36 22.43
C PRO A 680 15.33 34.46 22.23
N ALA A 681 15.27 33.25 22.75
CA ALA A 681 16.29 32.22 22.62
C ALA A 681 16.57 31.87 21.12
N ALA A 682 15.51 31.74 20.34
CA ALA A 682 15.61 31.42 18.90
C ALA A 682 16.16 32.61 18.11
N ALA A 683 15.73 33.84 18.41
CA ALA A 683 16.24 35.03 17.76
C ALA A 683 17.74 35.24 18.04
N ALA A 684 18.18 35.10 19.29
CA ALA A 684 19.58 35.22 19.67
C ALA A 684 20.48 34.12 19.06
N ALA A 685 19.97 32.88 19.06
CA ALA A 685 20.65 31.76 18.40
C ALA A 685 20.88 32.04 16.89
N THR A 686 19.85 32.53 16.22
CA THR A 686 19.93 32.89 14.79
C THR A 686 20.94 33.99 14.55
N HIS A 687 20.91 35.03 15.38
CA HIS A 687 21.83 36.16 15.32
C HIS A 687 23.32 35.72 15.46
N ALA A 688 23.58 34.87 16.47
CA ALA A 688 24.90 34.28 16.66
C ALA A 688 25.29 33.35 15.51
N ALA A 689 24.37 32.49 15.03
CA ALA A 689 24.62 31.58 13.94
C ALA A 689 24.96 32.32 12.62
N LEU A 690 24.26 33.43 12.32
CA LEU A 690 24.55 34.25 11.16
C LEU A 690 25.98 34.82 11.22
N ARG A 691 26.40 35.35 12.37
CA ARG A 691 27.75 35.87 12.59
C ARG A 691 28.81 34.77 12.48
N VAL A 692 28.59 33.63 13.12
CA VAL A 692 29.52 32.49 13.03
C VAL A 692 29.65 32.00 11.60
N SER A 693 28.52 31.85 10.87
CA SER A 693 28.53 31.36 9.47
C SER A 693 29.35 32.26 8.51
N ARG A 694 29.36 33.57 8.79
CA ARG A 694 30.18 34.53 8.01
C ARG A 694 31.66 34.48 8.40
N ARG A 695 31.93 34.32 9.69
CA ARG A 695 33.31 34.26 10.22
C ARG A 695 34.03 32.94 9.87
N GLU A 696 33.25 31.83 9.72
CA GLU A 696 33.74 30.48 9.49
C GLU A 696 33.30 29.94 8.10
N PRO A 697 33.80 30.53 6.99
CA PRO A 697 33.40 30.16 5.61
C PRO A 697 33.73 28.70 5.25
N ASP A 698 34.71 28.08 5.93
CA ASP A 698 35.12 26.70 5.69
C ASP A 698 33.99 25.71 5.95
N ARG A 699 32.99 26.05 6.77
CA ARG A 699 31.82 25.20 7.00
C ARG A 699 31.05 24.99 5.71
N ARG A 700 30.83 26.04 4.92
CA ARG A 700 30.17 25.97 3.60
C ARG A 700 30.98 25.13 2.62
N ALA A 701 32.28 25.37 2.54
CA ALA A 701 33.15 24.61 1.65
C ALA A 701 33.14 23.11 1.99
N ARG A 702 33.22 22.78 3.28
CA ARG A 702 33.19 21.37 3.74
C ARG A 702 31.87 20.65 3.44
N VAL A 703 30.71 21.29 3.63
CA VAL A 703 29.41 20.61 3.38
C VAL A 703 29.24 20.37 1.87
N LEU A 704 29.64 21.29 1.01
CA LEU A 704 29.58 21.12 -0.44
C LEU A 704 30.52 20.03 -0.93
N ALA A 705 31.79 20.05 -0.45
CA ALA A 705 32.75 19.00 -0.77
C ALA A 705 32.30 17.60 -0.28
N ALA A 706 31.70 17.52 0.90
CA ALA A 706 31.14 16.27 1.42
C ALA A 706 29.94 15.76 0.57
N ALA A 707 29.08 16.66 0.11
CA ALA A 707 27.96 16.29 -0.77
C ALA A 707 28.47 15.79 -2.14
N GLU A 708 29.43 16.47 -2.74
CA GLU A 708 30.05 16.02 -3.99
C GLU A 708 30.76 14.68 -3.86
N TYR A 709 31.53 14.49 -2.78
CA TYR A 709 32.18 13.22 -2.47
C TYR A 709 31.20 12.08 -2.34
N MET A 710 30.09 12.31 -1.60
CA MET A 710 29.03 11.32 -1.37
C MET A 710 28.32 10.96 -2.69
N ALA A 711 27.89 11.95 -3.47
CA ALA A 711 27.21 11.72 -4.74
C ALA A 711 28.09 10.95 -5.72
N THR A 712 29.36 11.37 -5.86
CA THR A 712 30.36 10.71 -6.73
C THR A 712 30.62 9.27 -6.27
N GLY A 713 30.77 9.04 -4.97
CA GLY A 713 30.99 7.73 -4.39
C GLY A 713 29.81 6.77 -4.64
N LEU A 714 28.59 7.24 -4.42
CA LEU A 714 27.36 6.48 -4.67
C LEU A 714 27.17 6.18 -6.17
N ALA A 715 27.40 7.14 -7.05
CA ALA A 715 27.33 6.95 -8.49
C ALA A 715 28.34 5.89 -8.99
N ARG A 716 29.57 5.86 -8.46
CA ARG A 716 30.57 4.80 -8.75
C ARG A 716 30.12 3.40 -8.29
N GLN A 717 29.26 3.32 -7.28
CA GLN A 717 28.67 2.07 -6.81
C GLN A 717 27.41 1.66 -7.60
N GLY A 718 27.01 2.43 -8.61
CA GLY A 718 25.85 2.15 -9.46
C GLY A 718 24.52 2.70 -8.96
N TYR A 719 24.53 3.55 -7.93
CA TYR A 719 23.31 4.24 -7.50
C TYR A 719 23.01 5.45 -8.39
N GLN A 720 21.74 5.73 -8.60
CA GLN A 720 21.30 6.97 -9.22
C GLN A 720 21.37 8.09 -8.17
N ALA A 721 22.52 8.74 -8.10
CA ALA A 721 22.82 9.86 -7.22
C ALA A 721 23.54 10.95 -8.02
N GLU A 722 22.99 12.17 -8.00
CA GLU A 722 23.51 13.30 -8.76
C GLU A 722 23.90 14.44 -7.82
N TYR A 723 24.98 15.14 -8.14
CA TYR A 723 25.41 16.34 -7.45
C TYR A 723 25.05 17.59 -8.24
N HIS A 724 24.21 18.43 -7.65
CA HIS A 724 23.72 19.66 -8.27
C HIS A 724 24.36 20.94 -7.69
N GLY A 725 25.54 20.85 -7.07
CA GLY A 725 26.21 21.99 -6.44
C GLY A 725 25.57 22.43 -5.11
N THR A 726 24.80 21.57 -4.47
CA THR A 726 24.10 21.86 -3.21
C THR A 726 24.44 20.86 -2.09
N ALA A 727 23.99 21.10 -0.87
CA ALA A 727 24.19 20.20 0.26
C ALA A 727 23.27 18.97 0.24
N ILE A 728 22.46 18.79 -0.79
CA ILE A 728 21.45 17.74 -0.89
C ILE A 728 21.89 16.71 -1.93
N VAL A 729 21.94 15.44 -1.53
CA VAL A 729 22.29 14.32 -2.40
C VAL A 729 21.12 13.34 -2.44
N PRO A 730 20.25 13.41 -3.45
CA PRO A 730 19.15 12.46 -3.62
C PRO A 730 19.67 11.12 -4.12
N VAL A 731 19.11 10.01 -3.59
CA VAL A 731 19.34 8.65 -4.08
C VAL A 731 18.00 8.07 -4.52
N ILE A 732 17.82 7.86 -5.82
CA ILE A 732 16.53 7.46 -6.38
C ILE A 732 16.43 5.93 -6.41
N LEU A 733 15.47 5.37 -5.67
CA LEU A 733 15.22 3.94 -5.57
C LEU A 733 13.95 3.47 -6.32
N GLY A 734 13.13 4.40 -6.80
CA GLY A 734 11.96 4.13 -7.66
C GLY A 734 10.76 3.44 -6.98
N ASN A 735 10.91 2.90 -5.76
CA ASN A 735 9.83 2.23 -5.03
C ASN A 735 9.81 2.67 -3.55
N PRO A 736 8.68 3.19 -3.04
CA PRO A 736 8.59 3.69 -1.65
C PRO A 736 8.88 2.64 -0.59
N THR A 737 8.44 1.39 -0.80
CA THR A 737 8.68 0.29 0.16
C THR A 737 10.17 -0.04 0.24
N VAL A 738 10.84 -0.05 -0.92
CA VAL A 738 12.31 -0.24 -1.00
C VAL A 738 13.04 0.90 -0.30
N ALA A 739 12.61 2.14 -0.53
CA ALA A 739 13.22 3.31 0.11
C ALA A 739 13.10 3.24 1.65
N HIS A 740 11.94 2.85 2.17
CA HIS A 740 11.73 2.69 3.62
C HIS A 740 12.50 1.51 4.21
N ALA A 741 12.50 0.37 3.55
CA ALA A 741 13.29 -0.78 3.99
C ALA A 741 14.79 -0.50 3.97
N GLY A 742 15.28 0.16 2.91
CA GLY A 742 16.67 0.60 2.79
C GLY A 742 17.06 1.59 3.88
N TYR A 743 16.21 2.58 4.14
CA TYR A 743 16.40 3.51 5.24
C TYR A 743 16.53 2.81 6.60
N LEU A 744 15.61 1.90 6.94
CA LEU A 744 15.67 1.17 8.20
C LEU A 744 16.91 0.27 8.28
N ARG A 745 17.32 -0.31 7.15
CA ARG A 745 18.55 -1.09 7.09
C ARG A 745 19.78 -0.23 7.38
N LEU A 746 19.88 0.95 6.76
CA LEU A 746 20.95 1.91 7.01
C LEU A 746 20.95 2.37 8.46
N MET A 747 19.78 2.70 9.01
CA MET A 747 19.64 3.14 10.40
C MET A 747 20.11 2.06 11.38
N ARG A 748 19.76 0.78 11.16
CA ARG A 748 20.30 -0.37 11.94
C ARG A 748 21.80 -0.60 11.73
N SER A 749 22.36 -0.10 10.64
CA SER A 749 23.80 -0.14 10.37
C SER A 749 24.53 1.11 10.87
N GLY A 750 23.86 1.98 11.62
CA GLY A 750 24.47 3.16 12.22
C GLY A 750 24.44 4.40 11.35
N VAL A 751 23.59 4.48 10.31
CA VAL A 751 23.51 5.65 9.42
C VAL A 751 22.05 6.10 9.25
N TYR A 752 21.75 7.32 9.64
CA TYR A 752 20.45 7.95 9.42
C TYR A 752 20.43 8.77 8.12
N VAL A 753 19.41 8.52 7.29
CA VAL A 753 19.05 9.28 6.10
C VAL A 753 17.56 9.58 6.10
N ASN A 754 17.07 10.50 5.28
CA ASN A 754 15.63 10.77 5.17
C ASN A 754 14.97 9.86 4.11
N PRO A 755 14.01 9.00 4.48
CA PRO A 755 13.20 8.29 3.50
C PRO A 755 12.18 9.27 2.89
N VAL A 756 12.36 9.60 1.62
CA VAL A 756 11.45 10.48 0.90
C VAL A 756 10.54 9.64 0.00
N ALA A 757 9.24 9.85 0.13
CA ALA A 757 8.27 9.29 -0.80
C ALA A 757 7.45 10.43 -1.40
N PRO A 758 7.12 10.39 -2.70
CA PRO A 758 6.30 11.41 -3.31
C PRO A 758 5.02 11.61 -2.50
N PRO A 759 4.58 12.85 -2.28
CA PRO A 759 3.30 13.10 -1.64
C PRO A 759 2.21 12.40 -2.47
N SER A 760 1.39 11.58 -1.82
CA SER A 760 0.20 11.01 -2.44
C SER A 760 -0.74 12.18 -2.77
N ARG A 761 -0.75 12.62 -4.01
CA ARG A 761 -1.81 13.52 -4.49
C ARG A 761 -3.10 12.71 -4.57
N ALA A 762 -4.12 13.13 -3.86
CA ALA A 762 -5.48 12.81 -4.21
C ALA A 762 -5.74 13.39 -5.62
N GLY A 763 -5.86 12.52 -6.63
CA GLY A 763 -6.25 12.86 -7.99
C GLY A 763 -5.14 13.49 -8.85
N GLY A 764 -4.40 12.69 -9.61
CA GLY A 764 -3.57 13.15 -10.70
C GLY A 764 -2.28 12.35 -10.88
N ALA A 765 -2.19 11.66 -11.98
CA ALA A 765 -1.01 10.93 -12.41
C ALA A 765 0.20 11.89 -12.58
N PHE A 766 1.28 11.61 -11.85
CA PHE A 766 2.61 12.00 -12.27
C PHE A 766 3.40 10.73 -12.55
N GLY A 767 3.56 10.44 -13.83
CA GLY A 767 4.48 9.42 -14.30
C GLY A 767 5.91 9.93 -14.10
N ILE A 768 6.63 9.32 -13.17
CA ILE A 768 8.09 9.29 -13.22
C ILE A 768 8.46 8.26 -14.28
N PRO A 769 9.40 8.51 -15.19
CA PRO A 769 9.78 7.55 -16.22
C PRO A 769 10.24 6.25 -15.57
N HIS A 770 9.57 5.16 -15.91
CA HIS A 770 9.92 3.83 -15.45
C HIS A 770 11.15 3.33 -16.22
N GLN A 771 12.32 3.42 -15.63
CA GLN A 771 13.41 2.49 -15.91
C GLN A 771 14.11 2.17 -14.59
N LEU A 772 13.63 1.17 -13.89
CA LEU A 772 14.35 0.55 -12.78
C LEU A 772 15.48 -0.31 -13.36
N PRO A 773 16.70 -0.28 -12.78
CA PRO A 773 17.70 -1.30 -13.09
C PRO A 773 17.13 -2.68 -12.76
N SER A 774 17.30 -3.63 -13.66
CA SER A 774 16.78 -5.00 -13.55
C SER A 774 17.43 -5.83 -12.43
N ARG A 775 18.44 -5.28 -11.73
CA ARG A 775 19.09 -5.88 -10.56
C ARG A 775 19.34 -4.83 -9.49
N PRO A 776 19.04 -5.12 -8.20
CA PRO A 776 19.49 -4.25 -7.13
C PRO A 776 21.02 -4.23 -7.08
N PRO A 777 21.67 -3.08 -6.82
CA PRO A 777 23.09 -3.06 -6.56
C PRO A 777 23.42 -3.92 -5.33
N THR A 778 24.54 -4.61 -5.36
CA THR A 778 25.04 -5.41 -4.24
C THR A 778 25.44 -4.46 -3.12
N ILE A 779 24.70 -4.45 -2.01
CA ILE A 779 25.03 -3.71 -0.76
C ILE A 779 25.81 -4.60 0.16
#